data_de1866d6089413b68498c5559f0d9b55
#
_entry.id   de1866d6089413b68498c5559f0d9b55
#
_cell.length_a   1.000
_cell.length_b   1.000
_cell.length_c   1.000
_cell.angle_alpha   90.00
_cell.angle_beta   90.00
_cell.angle_gamma   90.00
#
_symmetry.space_group_name_H-M   'P 1'
#
loop_
_entity.id
_entity.type
_entity.pdbx_description
1 polymer ?
#
loop_
_entity_poly.entity_id
_entity_poly.type
_entity_poly.pdbx_seq_one_letter_code
_entity_poly.pdbx_strand_id
1 'polypeptide(L)'
;MKNKTKIIISTIAVIIIFTLYYLYHPLPRYRGHISMDGLNKPVDIYTDNYGVPHIFAQNEEDLFYSAGYYAARDRLFQMSVVNYSVRGELAYAFGDELISSDIYLRTWRIHDTAKRLVKELDRETVDLIGAFCAGINYRIKEVYNDLPVEFKLIGMKPPVWNPAIVAGYARMMAREMSSSWKPEIVFGAIDKYFGKEKLKEIYPYYSNNHPTIADNEKHIKTEVFTKIMSEELNLEKILGYNSSTSGSNNWVISGSRTKSGKPLLANDPHLSFTQPPRWYEMHLKGGRFNISGLCLAGIPMPIIGQNEHIAWGFTNSMVDDMDFFIETINPDNENQYLYNKKWHDMKIINETIRLKNNRDTTITIRLTHHGPIITDVHNLLKDENTAMSMAWTGNWVTKEIDGLFGMATAKNWNTFSTAIKNFGVPGQNIVYADVYGNIGWRPAVFVPIRKEGSSLIPRPGHDPDYDWQGKVPYNEMPFLLNPKSGYIATANNKTIDDSFPYYISGLWADPSRAQQIVNRLDTLEKATVEDMKSIQLDYTSLFAKEITPYLLSIKSGNETGKLKTAFELLESWDFVESPNSIGALVFHSVLRQVVISVFADELELLGDKYLDAFTSMKYLHSRSLRKILLEGNSSWIDDIKTRDKIETLEQILKRAFINGVRDIENIAGQNINNWEWGRSHYLVHKHKIGGSNKTLDWIFSFNVGPYLSGGSDKSPNAGAYSFSDPYAQTAGASMRRVVDFNNLNETHMIIPTGQSGLHNSPHYKDQAELYHNGNYRTTWFDESYIRESDQFKRLILLPVK
;
A
#
# COMPACT_ATOMS: atom_id res chain seq x y z
N MET A 1 24.09 3.03 -56.35
CA MET A 1 24.08 2.73 -54.90
C MET A 1 23.92 3.97 -54.02
N LYS A 2 24.76 5.02 -54.13
CA LYS A 2 24.72 6.22 -53.23
C LYS A 2 23.37 6.96 -53.21
N ASN A 3 22.60 7.05 -54.31
CA ASN A 3 21.29 7.74 -54.30
C ASN A 3 20.17 6.89 -53.62
N LYS A 4 20.18 5.57 -53.77
CA LYS A 4 19.21 4.69 -53.09
C LYS A 4 19.43 4.73 -51.57
N THR A 5 20.70 4.75 -51.10
CA THR A 5 21.01 4.87 -49.68
C THR A 5 20.57 6.22 -49.10
N LYS A 6 20.74 7.31 -49.83
CA LYS A 6 20.27 8.65 -49.43
C LYS A 6 18.74 8.71 -49.29
N ILE A 7 18.01 8.12 -50.24
CA ILE A 7 16.55 8.06 -50.24
C ILE A 7 16.07 7.25 -49.03
N ILE A 8 16.67 6.09 -48.76
CA ILE A 8 16.32 5.26 -47.59
C ILE A 8 16.58 6.02 -46.30
N ILE A 9 17.72 6.67 -46.12
CA ILE A 9 18.05 7.48 -44.94
C ILE A 9 17.04 8.63 -44.78
N SER A 10 16.72 9.35 -45.87
CA SER A 10 15.75 10.44 -45.82
C SER A 10 14.35 9.92 -45.44
N THR A 11 13.92 8.78 -45.96
CA THR A 11 12.63 8.18 -45.66
C THR A 11 12.56 7.76 -44.19
N ILE A 12 13.62 7.11 -43.68
CA ILE A 12 13.72 6.75 -42.25
C ILE A 12 13.68 8.00 -41.37
N ALA A 13 14.42 9.06 -41.70
CA ALA A 13 14.41 10.32 -40.98
C ALA A 13 13.01 10.97 -40.95
N VAL A 14 12.28 10.98 -42.08
CA VAL A 14 10.90 11.46 -42.14
C VAL A 14 9.97 10.63 -41.27
N ILE A 15 10.09 9.30 -41.33
CA ILE A 15 9.30 8.39 -40.45
C ILE A 15 9.58 8.67 -38.98
N ILE A 16 10.85 8.81 -38.61
CA ILE A 16 11.24 9.12 -37.22
C ILE A 16 10.66 10.48 -36.78
N ILE A 17 10.81 11.52 -37.59
CA ILE A 17 10.27 12.86 -37.30
C ILE A 17 8.76 12.81 -37.13
N PHE A 18 8.06 12.12 -38.01
CA PHE A 18 6.60 11.96 -37.95
C PHE A 18 6.17 11.16 -36.70
N THR A 19 6.91 10.10 -36.35
CA THR A 19 6.66 9.30 -35.17
C THR A 19 6.90 10.12 -33.89
N LEU A 20 7.99 10.87 -33.82
CA LEU A 20 8.28 11.76 -32.69
C LEU A 20 7.22 12.87 -32.56
N TYR A 21 6.77 13.45 -33.67
CA TYR A 21 5.69 14.42 -33.66
C TYR A 21 4.37 13.81 -33.17
N TYR A 22 4.03 12.62 -33.65
CA TYR A 22 2.83 11.91 -33.22
C TYR A 22 2.87 11.56 -31.72
N LEU A 23 4.03 11.17 -31.19
CA LEU A 23 4.20 10.81 -29.79
C LEU A 23 4.35 12.03 -28.88
N TYR A 24 4.66 13.21 -29.46
CA TYR A 24 4.79 14.42 -28.67
C TYR A 24 3.46 14.77 -27.99
N HIS A 25 3.54 15.19 -26.72
CA HIS A 25 2.45 15.79 -25.96
C HIS A 25 2.94 17.12 -25.38
N PRO A 26 2.24 18.25 -25.62
CA PRO A 26 2.68 19.54 -25.12
C PRO A 26 2.60 19.61 -23.61
N LEU A 27 3.58 20.27 -23.01
CA LEU A 27 3.61 20.50 -21.57
C LEU A 27 2.45 21.43 -21.15
N PRO A 28 1.92 21.22 -19.93
CA PRO A 28 0.90 22.09 -19.37
C PRO A 28 1.39 23.54 -19.22
N ARG A 29 0.49 24.50 -19.38
CA ARG A 29 0.77 25.91 -19.08
C ARG A 29 0.73 26.14 -17.58
N TYR A 30 1.69 26.91 -17.09
CA TYR A 30 1.79 27.32 -15.69
C TYR A 30 1.56 28.83 -15.49
N ARG A 31 1.43 29.62 -16.58
CA ARG A 31 1.21 31.06 -16.55
C ARG A 31 0.16 31.50 -17.57
N GLY A 32 -0.47 32.65 -17.32
CA GLY A 32 -1.47 33.23 -18.20
C GLY A 32 -2.90 32.90 -17.79
N HIS A 33 -3.77 32.64 -18.76
CA HIS A 33 -5.15 32.26 -18.50
C HIS A 33 -5.63 31.17 -19.45
N ILE A 34 -6.63 30.41 -19.01
CA ILE A 34 -7.33 29.38 -19.77
C ILE A 34 -8.83 29.61 -19.57
N SER A 35 -9.58 29.79 -20.67
CA SER A 35 -11.04 29.82 -20.60
C SER A 35 -11.58 28.41 -20.66
N MET A 36 -12.51 28.06 -19.76
CA MET A 36 -13.09 26.72 -19.67
C MET A 36 -14.56 26.74 -19.26
N ASP A 37 -15.31 25.84 -19.86
CA ASP A 37 -16.71 25.62 -19.50
C ASP A 37 -16.79 25.00 -18.10
N GLY A 38 -17.88 25.23 -17.39
CA GLY A 38 -18.18 24.61 -16.10
C GLY A 38 -17.67 25.35 -14.87
N LEU A 39 -16.93 26.47 -15.04
CA LEU A 39 -16.61 27.38 -13.94
C LEU A 39 -17.70 28.44 -13.79
N ASN A 40 -18.02 28.80 -12.55
CA ASN A 40 -18.92 29.91 -12.23
C ASN A 40 -18.15 31.22 -12.06
N LYS A 41 -16.93 31.16 -11.52
CA LYS A 41 -16.08 32.31 -11.19
C LYS A 41 -14.62 32.02 -11.58
N PRO A 42 -13.79 33.09 -11.79
CA PRO A 42 -12.36 32.91 -11.97
C PRO A 42 -11.70 32.19 -10.78
N VAL A 43 -10.75 31.29 -11.09
CA VAL A 43 -9.94 30.57 -10.11
C VAL A 43 -8.46 30.90 -10.33
N ASP A 44 -7.79 31.36 -9.29
CA ASP A 44 -6.35 31.59 -9.29
C ASP A 44 -5.60 30.30 -8.92
N ILE A 45 -4.62 29.92 -9.71
CA ILE A 45 -3.76 28.77 -9.41
C ILE A 45 -2.31 29.22 -9.42
N TYR A 46 -1.65 29.02 -8.31
CA TYR A 46 -0.23 29.27 -8.13
C TYR A 46 0.51 27.92 -8.09
N THR A 47 1.48 27.75 -8.96
CA THR A 47 2.29 26.52 -9.00
C THR A 47 3.68 26.82 -8.49
N ASP A 48 4.14 26.07 -7.51
CA ASP A 48 5.48 26.20 -6.93
C ASP A 48 6.59 25.65 -7.84
N ASN A 49 7.83 25.70 -7.36
CA ASN A 49 9.02 25.20 -8.09
C ASN A 49 9.06 23.69 -8.30
N TYR A 50 8.20 22.92 -7.60
CA TYR A 50 8.08 21.47 -7.70
C TYR A 50 6.78 21.02 -8.38
N GLY A 51 6.04 21.96 -8.96
CA GLY A 51 4.81 21.65 -9.70
C GLY A 51 3.57 21.48 -8.82
N VAL A 52 3.64 21.80 -7.54
CA VAL A 52 2.49 21.71 -6.63
C VAL A 52 1.50 22.83 -6.89
N PRO A 53 0.20 22.52 -7.13
CA PRO A 53 -0.83 23.53 -7.33
C PRO A 53 -1.38 24.03 -5.99
N HIS A 54 -1.42 25.36 -5.84
CA HIS A 54 -2.17 26.09 -4.82
C HIS A 54 -3.38 26.71 -5.51
N ILE A 55 -4.57 26.20 -5.26
CA ILE A 55 -5.82 26.52 -5.96
C ILE A 55 -6.67 27.41 -5.06
N PHE A 56 -6.93 28.65 -5.49
CA PHE A 56 -7.69 29.65 -4.77
C PHE A 56 -8.97 30.00 -5.54
N ALA A 57 -10.12 29.54 -5.05
CA ALA A 57 -11.43 29.73 -5.64
C ALA A 57 -12.37 30.56 -4.73
N GLN A 58 -13.40 31.15 -5.31
CA GLN A 58 -14.39 31.95 -4.54
C GLN A 58 -15.51 31.09 -3.95
N ASN A 59 -15.68 29.85 -4.44
CA ASN A 59 -16.66 28.87 -3.99
C ASN A 59 -16.09 27.46 -4.05
N GLU A 60 -16.77 26.51 -3.44
CA GLU A 60 -16.33 25.12 -3.31
C GLU A 60 -16.46 24.33 -4.62
N GLU A 61 -17.48 24.59 -5.42
CA GLU A 61 -17.70 23.91 -6.70
C GLU A 61 -16.56 24.19 -7.67
N ASP A 62 -16.20 25.47 -7.87
CA ASP A 62 -15.08 25.88 -8.72
C ASP A 62 -13.73 25.39 -8.16
N LEU A 63 -13.59 25.28 -6.82
CA LEU A 63 -12.41 24.73 -6.17
C LEU A 63 -12.19 23.26 -6.57
N PHE A 64 -13.21 22.42 -6.37
CA PHE A 64 -13.10 21.00 -6.67
C PHE A 64 -13.07 20.70 -8.16
N TYR A 65 -13.78 21.48 -8.98
CA TYR A 65 -13.66 21.42 -10.43
C TYR A 65 -12.21 21.65 -10.87
N SER A 66 -11.58 22.71 -10.37
CA SER A 66 -10.18 23.05 -10.71
C SER A 66 -9.19 22.00 -10.19
N ALA A 67 -9.44 21.44 -8.99
CA ALA A 67 -8.63 20.35 -8.44
C ALA A 67 -8.67 19.09 -9.32
N GLY A 68 -9.86 18.72 -9.81
CA GLY A 68 -10.04 17.60 -10.73
C GLY A 68 -9.33 17.81 -12.06
N TYR A 69 -9.46 19.02 -12.63
CA TYR A 69 -8.75 19.41 -13.85
C TYR A 69 -7.23 19.27 -13.68
N TYR A 70 -6.67 19.78 -12.56
CA TYR A 70 -5.22 19.74 -12.31
C TYR A 70 -4.70 18.32 -12.03
N ALA A 71 -5.43 17.51 -11.27
CA ALA A 71 -5.09 16.11 -11.08
C ALA A 71 -5.01 15.35 -12.42
N ALA A 72 -6.01 15.55 -13.29
CA ALA A 72 -6.04 14.94 -14.62
C ALA A 72 -4.97 15.53 -15.56
N ARG A 73 -4.63 16.81 -15.42
CA ARG A 73 -3.57 17.46 -16.20
C ARG A 73 -2.22 16.76 -15.98
N ASP A 74 -1.94 16.39 -14.74
CA ASP A 74 -0.62 15.87 -14.34
C ASP A 74 -0.58 14.33 -14.28
N ARG A 75 -1.72 13.64 -14.08
CA ARG A 75 -1.76 12.20 -13.72
C ARG A 75 -2.75 11.36 -14.54
N LEU A 76 -3.20 11.84 -15.70
CA LEU A 76 -4.31 11.24 -16.46
C LEU A 76 -4.13 9.73 -16.73
N PHE A 77 -2.94 9.27 -17.09
CA PHE A 77 -2.69 7.86 -17.34
C PHE A 77 -2.85 7.02 -16.07
N GLN A 78 -2.20 7.42 -14.97
CA GLN A 78 -2.34 6.75 -13.66
C GLN A 78 -3.81 6.67 -13.23
N MET A 79 -4.54 7.78 -13.32
CA MET A 79 -5.97 7.85 -13.00
C MET A 79 -6.82 6.95 -13.90
N SER A 80 -6.49 6.84 -15.18
CA SER A 80 -7.22 5.99 -16.12
C SER A 80 -7.05 4.51 -15.79
N VAL A 81 -5.84 4.08 -15.44
CA VAL A 81 -5.59 2.69 -14.99
C VAL A 81 -6.45 2.35 -13.77
N VAL A 82 -6.49 3.24 -12.77
CA VAL A 82 -7.33 3.04 -11.58
C VAL A 82 -8.82 2.97 -11.95
N ASN A 83 -9.31 3.84 -12.81
CA ASN A 83 -10.72 3.84 -13.23
C ASN A 83 -11.11 2.51 -13.90
N TYR A 84 -10.27 2.00 -14.81
CA TYR A 84 -10.49 0.68 -15.43
C TYR A 84 -10.44 -0.45 -14.41
N SER A 85 -9.54 -0.39 -13.43
CA SER A 85 -9.45 -1.37 -12.35
C SER A 85 -10.71 -1.39 -11.48
N VAL A 86 -11.22 -0.22 -11.09
CA VAL A 86 -12.46 -0.10 -10.31
C VAL A 86 -13.64 -0.74 -11.04
N ARG A 87 -13.68 -0.61 -12.37
CA ARG A 87 -14.76 -1.18 -13.19
C ARG A 87 -14.58 -2.67 -13.48
N GLY A 88 -13.37 -3.23 -13.27
CA GLY A 88 -13.02 -4.55 -13.81
C GLY A 88 -13.12 -4.56 -15.33
N GLU A 89 -12.47 -3.60 -15.99
CA GLU A 89 -12.42 -3.39 -17.45
C GLU A 89 -10.96 -3.27 -17.94
N LEU A 90 -10.01 -3.93 -17.27
CA LEU A 90 -8.59 -3.92 -17.65
C LEU A 90 -8.37 -4.60 -19.02
N ALA A 91 -9.11 -5.68 -19.30
CA ALA A 91 -9.04 -6.36 -20.59
C ALA A 91 -9.48 -5.46 -21.75
N TYR A 92 -10.50 -4.61 -21.54
CA TYR A 92 -10.91 -3.63 -22.52
C TYR A 92 -9.81 -2.60 -22.81
N ALA A 93 -9.06 -2.18 -21.79
CA ALA A 93 -8.01 -1.17 -21.91
C ALA A 93 -6.69 -1.72 -22.44
N PHE A 94 -6.24 -2.89 -21.93
CA PHE A 94 -4.89 -3.39 -22.13
C PHE A 94 -4.80 -4.66 -22.99
N GLY A 95 -5.84 -5.48 -23.07
CA GLY A 95 -5.87 -6.70 -23.87
C GLY A 95 -6.56 -7.87 -23.18
N ASP A 96 -6.97 -8.85 -23.98
CA ASP A 96 -7.80 -9.99 -23.56
C ASP A 96 -7.08 -10.90 -22.51
N GLU A 97 -5.77 -10.82 -22.38
CA GLU A 97 -4.97 -11.52 -21.36
C GLU A 97 -5.32 -11.11 -19.93
N LEU A 98 -6.04 -9.98 -19.76
CA LEU A 98 -6.45 -9.48 -18.44
C LEU A 98 -7.91 -9.84 -18.07
N ILE A 99 -8.58 -10.69 -18.84
CA ILE A 99 -9.94 -11.15 -18.55
C ILE A 99 -10.03 -11.78 -17.16
N SER A 100 -9.09 -12.63 -16.79
CA SER A 100 -9.04 -13.27 -15.46
C SER A 100 -8.98 -12.23 -14.33
N SER A 101 -8.18 -11.18 -14.52
CA SER A 101 -8.06 -10.10 -13.54
C SER A 101 -9.37 -9.29 -13.42
N ASP A 102 -10.08 -9.09 -14.53
CA ASP A 102 -11.39 -8.43 -14.51
C ASP A 102 -12.45 -9.29 -13.83
N ILE A 103 -12.50 -10.59 -14.10
CA ILE A 103 -13.37 -11.54 -13.41
C ILE A 103 -13.12 -11.46 -11.90
N TYR A 104 -11.86 -11.53 -11.49
CA TYR A 104 -11.47 -11.45 -10.09
C TYR A 104 -11.89 -10.12 -9.45
N LEU A 105 -11.60 -8.97 -10.08
CA LEU A 105 -12.01 -7.65 -9.57
C LEU A 105 -13.53 -7.51 -9.44
N ARG A 106 -14.29 -8.03 -10.41
CA ARG A 106 -15.75 -8.01 -10.37
C ARG A 106 -16.31 -8.88 -9.25
N THR A 107 -15.67 -10.01 -8.98
CA THR A 107 -16.06 -10.89 -7.87
C THR A 107 -15.92 -10.18 -6.51
N TRP A 108 -14.95 -9.30 -6.31
CA TRP A 108 -14.82 -8.45 -5.10
C TRP A 108 -15.95 -7.43 -4.94
N ARG A 109 -16.79 -7.23 -5.94
CA ARG A 109 -17.94 -6.31 -5.92
C ARG A 109 -17.59 -4.84 -5.69
N ILE A 110 -16.34 -4.41 -5.97
CA ILE A 110 -15.86 -3.05 -5.65
C ILE A 110 -16.70 -1.99 -6.33
N HIS A 111 -16.98 -2.13 -7.64
CA HIS A 111 -17.77 -1.16 -8.39
C HIS A 111 -19.22 -1.09 -7.94
N ASP A 112 -19.84 -2.23 -7.61
CA ASP A 112 -21.19 -2.29 -7.08
C ASP A 112 -21.29 -1.66 -5.69
N THR A 113 -20.33 -1.99 -4.81
CA THR A 113 -20.23 -1.37 -3.48
C THR A 113 -20.04 0.14 -3.60
N ALA A 114 -19.19 0.62 -4.51
CA ALA A 114 -19.00 2.04 -4.76
C ALA A 114 -20.30 2.77 -5.15
N LYS A 115 -21.14 2.15 -6.00
CA LYS A 115 -22.44 2.71 -6.36
C LYS A 115 -23.40 2.79 -5.17
N ARG A 116 -23.35 1.79 -4.25
CA ARG A 116 -24.15 1.82 -3.02
C ARG A 116 -23.65 2.90 -2.06
N LEU A 117 -22.33 3.06 -1.92
CA LEU A 117 -21.72 4.10 -1.09
C LEU A 117 -22.16 5.50 -1.50
N VAL A 118 -22.10 5.83 -2.79
CA VAL A 118 -22.48 7.16 -3.30
C VAL A 118 -23.94 7.51 -2.95
N LYS A 119 -24.82 6.53 -2.85
CA LYS A 119 -26.23 6.77 -2.47
C LYS A 119 -26.41 7.14 -0.99
N GLU A 120 -25.45 6.75 -0.15
CA GLU A 120 -25.49 6.97 1.30
C GLU A 120 -24.60 8.13 1.76
N LEU A 121 -23.71 8.66 0.88
CA LEU A 121 -22.96 9.86 1.14
C LEU A 121 -23.88 11.08 1.26
N ASP A 122 -23.42 12.07 2.03
CA ASP A 122 -24.11 13.34 2.14
C ASP A 122 -24.18 14.02 0.76
N ARG A 123 -25.34 14.60 0.44
CA ARG A 123 -25.60 15.18 -0.90
C ARG A 123 -24.54 16.19 -1.28
N GLU A 124 -24.15 17.04 -0.36
CA GLU A 124 -23.12 18.06 -0.56
C GLU A 124 -21.78 17.42 -0.95
N THR A 125 -21.37 16.35 -0.26
CA THR A 125 -20.17 15.59 -0.61
C THR A 125 -20.25 15.05 -2.03
N VAL A 126 -21.41 14.48 -2.42
CA VAL A 126 -21.63 13.95 -3.78
C VAL A 126 -21.55 15.06 -4.82
N ASP A 127 -22.12 16.24 -4.55
CA ASP A 127 -22.11 17.39 -5.46
C ASP A 127 -20.66 17.89 -5.67
N LEU A 128 -19.86 18.00 -4.61
CA LEU A 128 -18.44 18.40 -4.70
C LEU A 128 -17.56 17.35 -5.40
N ILE A 129 -17.80 16.07 -5.16
CA ILE A 129 -17.15 14.99 -5.94
C ILE A 129 -17.56 15.07 -7.40
N GLY A 130 -18.83 15.40 -7.68
CA GLY A 130 -19.36 15.65 -9.03
C GLY A 130 -18.59 16.75 -9.75
N ALA A 131 -18.37 17.88 -9.09
CA ALA A 131 -17.58 19.00 -9.62
C ALA A 131 -16.12 18.57 -9.91
N PHE A 132 -15.50 17.82 -8.99
CA PHE A 132 -14.16 17.25 -9.20
C PHE A 132 -14.11 16.34 -10.45
N CYS A 133 -15.08 15.43 -10.59
CA CYS A 133 -15.20 14.57 -11.76
C CYS A 133 -15.44 15.36 -13.05
N ALA A 134 -16.21 16.45 -12.99
CA ALA A 134 -16.44 17.32 -14.14
C ALA A 134 -15.14 18.00 -14.61
N GLY A 135 -14.29 18.45 -13.69
CA GLY A 135 -12.97 18.97 -14.02
C GLY A 135 -12.05 17.95 -14.69
N ILE A 136 -12.03 16.70 -14.19
CA ILE A 136 -11.31 15.59 -14.83
C ILE A 136 -11.82 15.37 -16.26
N ASN A 137 -13.14 15.28 -16.42
CA ASN A 137 -13.77 15.00 -17.70
C ASN A 137 -13.54 16.15 -18.71
N TYR A 138 -13.49 17.39 -18.23
CA TYR A 138 -13.13 18.54 -19.05
C TYR A 138 -11.69 18.37 -19.59
N ARG A 139 -10.73 18.00 -18.74
CA ARG A 139 -9.35 17.74 -19.17
C ARG A 139 -9.27 16.60 -20.19
N ILE A 140 -10.02 15.51 -19.95
CA ILE A 140 -10.10 14.39 -20.91
C ILE A 140 -10.56 14.88 -22.28
N LYS A 141 -11.63 15.69 -22.32
CA LYS A 141 -12.17 16.28 -23.56
C LYS A 141 -11.14 17.18 -24.25
N GLU A 142 -10.46 18.04 -23.48
CA GLU A 142 -9.45 18.97 -23.99
C GLU A 142 -8.30 18.25 -24.70
N VAL A 143 -7.79 17.13 -24.15
CA VAL A 143 -6.64 16.39 -24.69
C VAL A 143 -7.03 15.17 -25.53
N TYR A 144 -8.30 14.95 -25.81
CA TYR A 144 -8.78 13.72 -26.44
C TYR A 144 -8.08 13.38 -27.75
N ASN A 145 -7.72 14.40 -28.55
CA ASN A 145 -7.01 14.24 -29.80
C ASN A 145 -5.49 14.30 -29.68
N ASP A 146 -4.99 14.64 -28.48
CA ASP A 146 -3.54 14.73 -28.20
C ASP A 146 -3.24 14.21 -26.80
N LEU A 147 -3.48 12.92 -26.62
CA LEU A 147 -3.26 12.21 -25.36
C LEU A 147 -1.77 12.07 -25.03
N PRO A 148 -1.40 11.96 -23.75
CA PRO A 148 -0.05 11.56 -23.33
C PRO A 148 0.43 10.29 -24.02
N VAL A 149 1.76 10.15 -24.13
CA VAL A 149 2.41 9.10 -24.93
C VAL A 149 2.00 7.69 -24.51
N GLU A 150 1.72 7.46 -23.25
CA GLU A 150 1.30 6.16 -22.72
C GLU A 150 0.00 5.66 -23.38
N PHE A 151 -0.96 6.56 -23.56
CA PHE A 151 -2.22 6.23 -24.25
C PHE A 151 -2.01 5.90 -25.73
N LYS A 152 -1.11 6.62 -26.40
CA LYS A 152 -0.76 6.42 -27.79
C LYS A 152 -0.05 5.08 -27.99
N LEU A 153 0.87 4.71 -27.06
CA LEU A 153 1.61 3.44 -27.11
C LEU A 153 0.72 2.21 -26.91
N ILE A 154 -0.26 2.30 -26.00
CA ILE A 154 -1.14 1.17 -25.66
C ILE A 154 -2.40 1.16 -26.54
N GLY A 155 -2.74 2.28 -27.16
CA GLY A 155 -4.00 2.45 -27.88
C GLY A 155 -5.22 2.53 -26.96
N MET A 156 -5.01 3.00 -25.73
CA MET A 156 -6.06 3.17 -24.72
C MET A 156 -6.69 4.56 -24.82
N LYS A 157 -7.96 4.69 -24.40
CA LYS A 157 -8.65 5.97 -24.23
C LYS A 157 -8.93 6.22 -22.76
N PRO A 158 -8.84 7.47 -22.28
CA PRO A 158 -9.18 7.76 -20.90
C PRO A 158 -10.69 7.56 -20.67
N PRO A 159 -11.08 6.87 -19.59
CA PRO A 159 -12.50 6.63 -19.25
C PRO A 159 -13.12 7.84 -18.56
N VAL A 160 -14.44 7.98 -18.68
CA VAL A 160 -15.22 9.03 -17.99
C VAL A 160 -15.22 8.78 -16.49
N TRP A 161 -15.09 9.85 -15.72
CA TRP A 161 -15.15 9.86 -14.26
C TRP A 161 -16.53 10.26 -13.74
N ASN A 162 -16.93 9.65 -12.64
CA ASN A 162 -18.13 9.94 -11.87
C ASN A 162 -17.91 9.63 -10.39
N PRO A 163 -18.79 10.05 -9.47
CA PRO A 163 -18.62 9.83 -8.02
C PRO A 163 -18.42 8.37 -7.62
N ALA A 164 -19.02 7.40 -8.33
CA ALA A 164 -18.81 5.98 -8.03
C ALA A 164 -17.38 5.51 -8.33
N ILE A 165 -16.68 6.12 -9.28
CA ILE A 165 -15.28 5.81 -9.54
C ILE A 165 -14.39 6.32 -8.40
N VAL A 166 -14.66 7.51 -7.88
CA VAL A 166 -13.95 8.07 -6.72
C VAL A 166 -14.14 7.16 -5.48
N ALA A 167 -15.38 6.78 -5.18
CA ALA A 167 -15.68 5.84 -4.10
C ALA A 167 -15.06 4.45 -4.33
N GLY A 168 -15.05 3.98 -5.58
CA GLY A 168 -14.41 2.72 -5.97
C GLY A 168 -12.89 2.77 -5.81
N TYR A 169 -12.26 3.91 -6.05
CA TYR A 169 -10.82 4.08 -5.81
C TYR A 169 -10.49 3.94 -4.31
N ALA A 170 -11.28 4.54 -3.43
CA ALA A 170 -11.12 4.35 -1.99
C ALA A 170 -11.24 2.85 -1.61
N ARG A 171 -12.14 2.09 -2.24
CA ARG A 171 -12.27 0.63 -2.05
C ARG A 171 -11.11 -0.17 -2.63
N MET A 172 -10.55 0.22 -3.77
CA MET A 172 -9.31 -0.38 -4.29
C MET A 172 -8.15 -0.21 -3.31
N MET A 173 -8.01 0.98 -2.70
CA MET A 173 -7.02 1.20 -1.65
C MET A 173 -7.29 0.38 -0.40
N ALA A 174 -8.55 0.22 -0.01
CA ALA A 174 -8.94 -0.65 1.11
C ALA A 174 -8.54 -2.11 0.85
N ARG A 175 -8.78 -2.61 -0.36
CA ARG A 175 -8.37 -3.94 -0.77
C ARG A 175 -6.85 -4.12 -0.74
N GLU A 176 -6.09 -3.14 -1.24
CA GLU A 176 -4.62 -3.15 -1.19
C GLU A 176 -4.08 -3.18 0.25
N MET A 177 -4.76 -2.51 1.17
CA MET A 177 -4.36 -2.42 2.58
C MET A 177 -4.89 -3.55 3.46
N SER A 178 -5.83 -4.38 2.97
CA SER A 178 -6.30 -5.57 3.68
C SER A 178 -5.17 -6.60 3.76
N SER A 179 -4.84 -7.01 4.97
CA SER A 179 -3.72 -7.92 5.24
C SER A 179 -4.18 -9.33 5.64
N SER A 180 -5.48 -9.56 5.83
CA SER A 180 -6.02 -10.79 6.41
C SER A 180 -6.20 -11.93 5.42
N TRP A 181 -6.50 -11.67 4.17
CA TRP A 181 -6.88 -12.71 3.22
C TRP A 181 -5.73 -13.70 2.86
N LYS A 182 -4.48 -13.23 2.67
CA LYS A 182 -3.35 -14.13 2.36
C LYS A 182 -3.00 -15.08 3.51
N PRO A 183 -2.87 -14.58 4.76
CA PRO A 183 -2.64 -15.46 5.91
C PRO A 183 -3.70 -16.56 6.04
N GLU A 184 -4.97 -16.21 5.91
CA GLU A 184 -6.07 -17.16 6.08
C GLU A 184 -6.02 -18.29 5.05
N ILE A 185 -5.70 -17.98 3.80
CA ILE A 185 -5.50 -18.98 2.74
C ILE A 185 -4.30 -19.89 3.04
N VAL A 186 -3.15 -19.31 3.39
CA VAL A 186 -1.92 -20.08 3.64
C VAL A 186 -2.07 -20.95 4.88
N PHE A 187 -2.60 -20.39 5.96
CA PHE A 187 -2.80 -21.15 7.20
C PHE A 187 -3.88 -22.21 7.07
N GLY A 188 -4.94 -21.94 6.31
CA GLY A 188 -5.94 -22.96 5.97
C GLY A 188 -5.36 -24.14 5.21
N ALA A 189 -4.41 -23.90 4.29
CA ALA A 189 -3.72 -24.95 3.58
C ALA A 189 -2.75 -25.74 4.49
N ILE A 190 -2.03 -25.06 5.39
CA ILE A 190 -1.13 -25.69 6.36
C ILE A 190 -1.92 -26.54 7.35
N ASP A 191 -3.02 -26.03 7.90
CA ASP A 191 -3.91 -26.76 8.80
C ASP A 191 -4.41 -28.04 8.17
N LYS A 192 -4.88 -27.95 6.95
CA LYS A 192 -5.39 -29.10 6.19
C LYS A 192 -4.34 -30.17 5.94
N TYR A 193 -3.13 -29.80 5.52
CA TYR A 193 -2.13 -30.74 5.03
C TYR A 193 -1.26 -31.31 6.18
N PHE A 194 -0.87 -30.45 7.12
CA PHE A 194 0.04 -30.81 8.21
C PHE A 194 -0.64 -30.90 9.58
N GLY A 195 -1.88 -30.44 9.69
CA GLY A 195 -2.67 -30.45 10.93
C GLY A 195 -2.39 -29.26 11.85
N LYS A 196 -3.29 -29.12 12.83
CA LYS A 196 -3.35 -27.98 13.75
C LYS A 196 -2.10 -27.81 14.60
N GLU A 197 -1.47 -28.90 15.02
CA GLU A 197 -0.30 -28.82 15.91
C GLU A 197 0.88 -28.15 15.21
N LYS A 198 1.15 -28.51 13.94
CA LYS A 198 2.22 -27.87 13.16
C LYS A 198 1.88 -26.40 12.83
N LEU A 199 0.61 -26.11 12.55
CA LEU A 199 0.17 -24.72 12.34
C LEU A 199 0.36 -23.88 13.61
N LYS A 200 0.05 -24.39 14.80
CA LYS A 200 0.21 -23.65 16.08
C LYS A 200 1.65 -23.20 16.33
N GLU A 201 2.64 -23.90 15.84
CA GLU A 201 4.04 -23.53 16.02
C GLU A 201 4.40 -22.23 15.30
N ILE A 202 3.73 -21.90 14.18
CA ILE A 202 3.96 -20.70 13.39
C ILE A 202 2.80 -19.70 13.43
N TYR A 203 1.68 -20.08 14.07
CA TYR A 203 0.53 -19.21 14.19
C TYR A 203 0.90 -17.95 15.01
N PRO A 204 0.51 -16.75 14.58
CA PRO A 204 0.86 -15.54 15.30
C PRO A 204 0.22 -15.51 16.68
N TYR A 205 1.02 -15.78 17.69
CA TYR A 205 0.62 -15.88 19.08
C TYR A 205 0.50 -14.51 19.73
N TYR A 206 -0.60 -14.27 20.46
CA TYR A 206 -0.80 -13.03 21.21
C TYR A 206 -1.22 -13.21 22.68
N SER A 207 -1.74 -14.31 23.11
CA SER A 207 -1.90 -14.65 24.54
C SER A 207 -2.47 -16.05 24.78
N ASN A 208 -2.33 -16.54 26.01
CA ASN A 208 -2.76 -17.88 26.45
C ASN A 208 -4.28 -18.03 26.66
N ASN A 209 -5.08 -16.96 26.46
CA ASN A 209 -6.50 -16.93 26.82
C ASN A 209 -7.46 -17.01 25.62
N HIS A 210 -6.97 -17.28 24.41
CA HIS A 210 -7.85 -17.40 23.25
C HIS A 210 -8.24 -18.86 22.99
N PRO A 211 -9.51 -19.12 22.64
CA PRO A 211 -10.03 -20.46 22.46
C PRO A 211 -9.31 -21.20 21.32
N THR A 212 -9.24 -22.51 21.49
CA THR A 212 -8.66 -23.43 20.52
C THR A 212 -9.40 -23.38 19.18
N ILE A 213 -8.64 -23.49 18.09
CA ILE A 213 -9.16 -23.65 16.73
C ILE A 213 -10.19 -24.79 16.70
N ALA A 214 -11.40 -24.51 16.22
CA ALA A 214 -12.48 -25.46 16.14
C ALA A 214 -12.16 -26.60 15.14
N ASP A 215 -12.66 -27.80 15.40
CA ASP A 215 -12.51 -28.94 14.51
C ASP A 215 -13.34 -28.70 13.23
N ASN A 216 -12.66 -28.57 12.12
CA ASN A 216 -13.26 -28.41 10.81
C ASN A 216 -13.03 -29.69 9.99
N GLU A 217 -14.10 -30.46 9.77
CA GLU A 217 -14.02 -31.73 9.01
C GLU A 217 -14.02 -31.54 7.49
N LYS A 218 -14.32 -30.34 6.99
CA LYS A 218 -14.37 -30.05 5.55
C LYS A 218 -13.21 -29.16 5.15
N HIS A 219 -12.38 -29.68 4.25
CA HIS A 219 -11.20 -28.99 3.74
C HIS A 219 -11.34 -28.71 2.24
N ILE A 220 -10.87 -27.54 1.79
CA ILE A 220 -10.74 -27.18 0.38
C ILE A 220 -9.39 -27.68 -0.15
N LYS A 221 -9.30 -28.11 -1.40
CA LYS A 221 -8.04 -28.55 -2.02
C LYS A 221 -7.04 -27.39 -2.14
N THR A 222 -5.77 -27.68 -1.93
CA THR A 222 -4.68 -26.69 -1.97
C THR A 222 -4.52 -26.02 -3.34
N GLU A 223 -4.86 -26.72 -4.44
CA GLU A 223 -4.83 -26.15 -5.79
C GLU A 223 -5.76 -24.95 -5.97
N VAL A 224 -6.87 -24.90 -5.23
CA VAL A 224 -7.80 -23.76 -5.22
C VAL A 224 -7.11 -22.49 -4.67
N PHE A 225 -6.46 -22.64 -3.54
CA PHE A 225 -5.72 -21.55 -2.91
C PHE A 225 -4.57 -21.07 -3.80
N THR A 226 -3.84 -22.00 -4.44
CA THR A 226 -2.76 -21.68 -5.38
C THR A 226 -3.25 -20.79 -6.53
N LYS A 227 -4.42 -21.07 -7.08
CA LYS A 227 -4.98 -20.29 -8.20
C LYS A 227 -5.44 -18.89 -7.75
N ILE A 228 -6.15 -18.79 -6.63
CA ILE A 228 -6.55 -17.49 -6.08
C ILE A 228 -5.32 -16.63 -5.80
N MET A 229 -4.27 -17.21 -5.23
CA MET A 229 -3.00 -16.54 -4.97
C MET A 229 -2.32 -16.07 -6.27
N SER A 230 -2.37 -16.86 -7.33
CA SER A 230 -1.79 -16.52 -8.62
C SER A 230 -2.50 -15.32 -9.26
N GLU A 231 -3.82 -15.26 -9.17
CA GLU A 231 -4.60 -14.10 -9.69
C GLU A 231 -4.27 -12.83 -8.93
N GLU A 232 -4.13 -12.92 -7.62
CA GLU A 232 -3.74 -11.75 -6.82
C GLU A 232 -2.34 -11.24 -7.18
N LEU A 233 -1.36 -12.13 -7.26
CA LEU A 233 0.00 -11.76 -7.63
C LEU A 233 0.06 -11.13 -9.04
N ASN A 234 -0.75 -11.62 -9.97
CA ASN A 234 -0.87 -11.04 -11.30
C ASN A 234 -1.48 -9.63 -11.22
N LEU A 235 -2.54 -9.45 -10.45
CA LEU A 235 -3.19 -8.17 -10.29
C LEU A 235 -2.28 -7.15 -9.59
N GLU A 236 -1.57 -7.54 -8.54
CA GLU A 236 -0.57 -6.70 -7.88
C GLU A 236 0.49 -6.21 -8.88
N LYS A 237 0.99 -7.10 -9.74
CA LYS A 237 1.95 -6.75 -10.79
C LYS A 237 1.36 -5.76 -11.79
N ILE A 238 0.14 -5.97 -12.24
CA ILE A 238 -0.56 -5.09 -13.19
C ILE A 238 -0.79 -3.70 -12.56
N LEU A 239 -1.25 -3.65 -11.33
CA LEU A 239 -1.56 -2.40 -10.64
C LEU A 239 -0.31 -1.72 -10.06
N GLY A 240 0.82 -2.42 -9.99
CA GLY A 240 2.11 -1.91 -9.51
C GLY A 240 2.10 -1.68 -8.00
N TYR A 241 1.41 -2.52 -7.26
CA TYR A 241 1.50 -2.54 -5.80
C TYR A 241 1.83 -3.95 -5.28
N ASN A 242 2.17 -4.03 -4.03
CA ASN A 242 2.31 -5.28 -3.30
C ASN A 242 1.68 -5.10 -1.91
N SER A 243 0.51 -5.66 -1.70
CA SER A 243 -0.26 -5.56 -0.46
C SER A 243 0.53 -6.06 0.76
N SER A 244 1.39 -7.04 0.55
CA SER A 244 2.19 -7.66 1.61
C SER A 244 3.36 -6.81 2.08
N THR A 245 3.75 -5.77 1.35
CA THR A 245 4.91 -4.91 1.65
C THR A 245 4.54 -3.56 2.24
N SER A 246 3.24 -3.25 2.38
CA SER A 246 2.79 -1.99 2.93
C SER A 246 2.98 -1.90 4.44
N GLY A 247 3.39 -0.75 4.89
CA GLY A 247 3.54 -0.37 6.28
C GLY A 247 3.41 1.13 6.41
N SER A 248 3.68 1.69 7.56
CA SER A 248 3.72 3.15 7.75
C SER A 248 4.31 3.49 9.10
N ASN A 249 4.81 4.72 9.25
CA ASN A 249 5.05 5.31 10.55
C ASN A 249 4.25 6.60 10.70
N ASN A 250 3.81 6.88 11.89
CA ASN A 250 3.48 8.23 12.33
C ASN A 250 3.75 8.41 13.82
N TRP A 251 4.05 9.63 14.20
CA TRP A 251 4.14 10.04 15.60
C TRP A 251 3.86 11.51 15.76
N VAL A 252 3.46 11.87 16.96
CA VAL A 252 3.20 13.25 17.36
C VAL A 252 3.79 13.48 18.75
N ILE A 253 4.44 14.63 18.93
CA ILE A 253 5.07 15.07 20.19
C ILE A 253 4.35 16.32 20.68
N SER A 254 3.99 16.32 21.96
CA SER A 254 3.39 17.46 22.67
C SER A 254 4.37 18.64 22.78
N GLY A 255 3.85 19.86 22.77
CA GLY A 255 4.63 21.07 22.99
C GLY A 255 5.45 21.08 24.27
N SER A 256 5.07 20.33 25.31
CA SER A 256 5.86 20.20 26.55
C SER A 256 7.23 19.54 26.33
N ARG A 257 7.40 18.76 25.24
CA ARG A 257 8.63 18.06 24.88
C ARG A 257 9.30 18.60 23.62
N THR A 258 8.85 19.71 23.07
CA THR A 258 9.44 20.36 21.90
C THR A 258 10.19 21.64 22.27
N LYS A 259 11.14 22.03 21.42
CA LYS A 259 11.88 23.29 21.60
C LYS A 259 11.01 24.53 21.42
N SER A 260 10.03 24.46 20.52
CA SER A 260 9.12 25.56 20.20
C SER A 260 7.99 25.73 21.22
N GLY A 261 7.74 24.73 22.09
CA GLY A 261 6.56 24.71 22.95
C GLY A 261 5.25 24.38 22.22
N LYS A 262 5.32 23.99 20.94
CA LYS A 262 4.19 23.62 20.09
C LYS A 262 4.33 22.18 19.58
N PRO A 263 3.23 21.47 19.28
CA PRO A 263 3.32 20.09 18.78
C PRO A 263 4.14 19.95 17.50
N LEU A 264 4.76 18.76 17.33
CA LEU A 264 5.39 18.31 16.11
C LEU A 264 4.72 17.01 15.67
N LEU A 265 4.35 16.89 14.39
CA LEU A 265 3.75 15.67 13.82
C LEU A 265 4.57 15.20 12.63
N ALA A 266 4.93 13.89 12.61
CA ALA A 266 5.59 13.24 11.50
C ALA A 266 4.76 12.08 10.95
N ASN A 267 4.82 11.88 9.63
CA ASN A 267 4.17 10.75 8.97
C ASN A 267 4.94 10.35 7.70
N ASP A 268 5.11 9.05 7.52
CA ASP A 268 5.70 8.42 6.33
C ASP A 268 5.03 7.07 6.03
N PRO A 269 4.00 7.04 5.17
CA PRO A 269 3.38 5.80 4.70
C PRO A 269 4.37 4.99 3.85
N HIS A 270 4.51 3.68 4.15
CA HIS A 270 5.35 2.77 3.40
C HIS A 270 4.49 2.01 2.40
N LEU A 271 4.55 2.43 1.16
CA LEU A 271 3.81 1.83 0.05
C LEU A 271 4.79 1.43 -1.05
N SER A 272 4.30 0.64 -2.01
CA SER A 272 5.07 0.28 -3.19
C SER A 272 5.48 1.52 -3.98
N PHE A 273 6.72 1.53 -4.45
CA PHE A 273 7.25 2.60 -5.28
C PHE A 273 6.79 2.44 -6.73
N THR A 274 6.25 3.49 -7.29
CA THR A 274 5.80 3.57 -8.68
C THR A 274 6.24 4.88 -9.31
N GLN A 275 6.28 4.93 -10.63
CA GLN A 275 6.39 6.15 -11.41
C GLN A 275 5.14 6.31 -12.28
N PRO A 276 4.38 7.40 -12.13
CA PRO A 276 4.51 8.45 -11.12
C PRO A 276 4.25 7.93 -9.71
N PRO A 277 4.69 8.68 -8.65
CA PRO A 277 4.50 8.27 -7.27
C PRO A 277 3.01 8.23 -6.89
N ARG A 278 2.70 7.50 -5.82
CA ARG A 278 1.32 7.34 -5.32
C ARG A 278 0.66 8.66 -4.99
N TRP A 279 1.39 9.51 -4.30
CA TRP A 279 0.90 10.77 -3.77
C TRP A 279 0.94 11.88 -4.80
N TYR A 280 -0.08 12.73 -4.73
CA TYR A 280 -0.22 13.97 -5.47
C TYR A 280 -0.54 15.09 -4.48
N GLU A 281 0.30 16.08 -4.40
CA GLU A 281 0.13 17.17 -3.45
C GLU A 281 -0.74 18.27 -4.00
N MET A 282 -1.63 18.83 -3.16
CA MET A 282 -2.46 19.99 -3.47
C MET A 282 -2.65 20.89 -2.25
N HIS A 283 -2.75 22.19 -2.49
CA HIS A 283 -3.32 23.16 -1.56
C HIS A 283 -4.61 23.71 -2.14
N LEU A 284 -5.71 23.56 -1.40
CA LEU A 284 -7.07 23.91 -1.81
C LEU A 284 -7.66 24.95 -0.87
N LYS A 285 -7.98 26.15 -1.37
CA LYS A 285 -8.62 27.21 -0.60
C LYS A 285 -9.82 27.77 -1.34
N GLY A 286 -11.00 27.67 -0.72
CA GLY A 286 -12.27 28.20 -1.26
C GLY A 286 -13.46 27.75 -0.43
N GLY A 287 -14.46 28.63 -0.26
CA GLY A 287 -15.58 28.38 0.63
C GLY A 287 -15.12 28.14 2.06
N ARG A 288 -15.52 27.01 2.64
CA ARG A 288 -15.12 26.58 4.00
C ARG A 288 -13.78 25.86 4.05
N PHE A 289 -13.14 25.57 2.91
CA PHE A 289 -11.90 24.82 2.84
C PHE A 289 -10.68 25.73 2.78
N ASN A 290 -9.69 25.40 3.56
CA ASN A 290 -8.32 25.84 3.44
C ASN A 290 -7.44 24.67 3.92
N ILE A 291 -7.01 23.82 2.98
CA ILE A 291 -6.40 22.52 3.27
C ILE A 291 -5.22 22.26 2.35
N SER A 292 -4.11 21.79 2.93
CA SER A 292 -2.92 21.36 2.18
C SER A 292 -2.50 19.96 2.57
N GLY A 293 -2.05 19.19 1.61
CA GLY A 293 -1.53 17.83 1.88
C GLY A 293 -1.52 16.95 0.64
N LEU A 294 -1.54 15.65 0.91
CA LEU A 294 -1.31 14.60 -0.05
C LEU A 294 -2.60 13.85 -0.37
N CYS A 295 -2.95 13.86 -1.65
CA CYS A 295 -4.07 13.12 -2.22
C CYS A 295 -3.56 11.88 -2.96
N LEU A 296 -4.44 10.93 -3.22
CA LEU A 296 -4.28 10.03 -4.35
C LEU A 296 -4.85 10.71 -5.60
N ALA A 297 -4.13 10.66 -6.73
CA ALA A 297 -4.62 11.28 -7.95
C ALA A 297 -5.95 10.64 -8.40
N GLY A 298 -7.04 11.37 -8.26
CA GLY A 298 -8.41 10.88 -8.44
C GLY A 298 -9.27 10.87 -7.18
N ILE A 299 -8.69 11.24 -6.02
CA ILE A 299 -9.42 11.54 -4.77
C ILE A 299 -9.40 13.06 -4.57
N PRO A 300 -10.56 13.70 -4.33
CA PRO A 300 -10.68 15.16 -4.36
C PRO A 300 -10.05 15.90 -3.17
N MET A 301 -9.64 15.19 -2.12
CA MET A 301 -9.28 15.75 -0.82
C MET A 301 -7.95 15.17 -0.33
N PRO A 302 -7.08 15.96 0.33
CA PRO A 302 -5.92 15.44 1.05
C PRO A 302 -6.32 14.36 2.07
N ILE A 303 -5.74 13.17 1.91
CA ILE A 303 -5.89 12.05 2.83
C ILE A 303 -5.01 12.30 4.06
N ILE A 304 -3.78 12.75 3.83
CA ILE A 304 -2.84 13.16 4.87
C ILE A 304 -2.60 14.66 4.69
N GLY A 305 -2.91 15.45 5.70
CA GLY A 305 -2.92 16.88 5.50
C GLY A 305 -2.97 17.71 6.76
N GLN A 306 -3.21 18.98 6.54
CA GLN A 306 -3.48 20.01 7.55
C GLN A 306 -4.48 21.02 7.03
N ASN A 307 -5.17 21.66 7.97
CA ASN A 307 -5.86 22.94 7.76
C ASN A 307 -5.28 23.99 8.70
N GLU A 308 -5.96 25.12 8.88
CA GLU A 308 -5.50 26.21 9.75
C GLU A 308 -5.48 25.85 11.24
N HIS A 309 -6.13 24.75 11.64
CA HIS A 309 -6.37 24.40 13.05
C HIS A 309 -5.71 23.07 13.45
N ILE A 310 -5.68 22.10 12.56
CA ILE A 310 -5.26 20.74 12.84
C ILE A 310 -4.35 20.17 11.75
N ALA A 311 -3.56 19.16 12.12
CA ALA A 311 -2.88 18.29 11.18
C ALA A 311 -3.10 16.82 11.59
N TRP A 312 -3.05 15.93 10.58
CA TRP A 312 -3.21 14.50 10.79
C TRP A 312 -2.30 13.67 9.89
N GLY A 313 -1.99 12.45 10.37
CA GLY A 313 -1.21 11.46 9.66
C GLY A 313 -1.81 10.07 9.82
N PHE A 314 -1.63 9.20 8.82
CA PHE A 314 -2.24 7.87 8.73
C PHE A 314 -1.21 6.75 8.80
N THR A 315 -1.55 5.66 9.52
CA THR A 315 -0.91 4.35 9.36
C THR A 315 -1.96 3.26 9.26
N ASN A 316 -1.68 2.19 8.50
CA ASN A 316 -2.58 1.04 8.44
C ASN A 316 -2.76 0.44 9.85
N SER A 317 -4.02 0.23 10.25
CA SER A 317 -4.37 -0.34 11.56
C SER A 317 -4.15 -1.85 11.64
N MET A 318 -3.87 -2.51 10.52
CA MET A 318 -3.69 -3.97 10.42
C MET A 318 -4.86 -4.77 11.02
N VAL A 319 -6.06 -4.22 10.92
CA VAL A 319 -7.27 -4.90 11.36
C VAL A 319 -7.49 -6.19 10.56
N ASP A 320 -8.00 -7.20 11.22
CA ASP A 320 -8.49 -8.41 10.58
C ASP A 320 -9.91 -8.13 10.04
N ASP A 321 -9.96 -7.72 8.76
CA ASP A 321 -11.13 -7.13 8.12
C ASP A 321 -11.85 -8.08 7.15
N MET A 322 -11.41 -9.35 7.09
CA MET A 322 -11.91 -10.34 6.14
C MET A 322 -11.94 -11.74 6.76
N ASP A 323 -12.94 -12.54 6.40
CA ASP A 323 -13.03 -13.97 6.68
C ASP A 323 -13.49 -14.74 5.45
N PHE A 324 -12.93 -15.93 5.26
CA PHE A 324 -13.41 -16.89 4.30
C PHE A 324 -14.30 -17.95 4.96
N PHE A 325 -15.36 -18.33 4.24
CA PHE A 325 -16.30 -19.35 4.69
C PHE A 325 -16.38 -20.49 3.68
N ILE A 326 -16.25 -21.74 4.19
CA ILE A 326 -16.39 -22.94 3.38
C ILE A 326 -17.87 -23.29 3.34
N GLU A 327 -18.49 -23.02 2.21
CA GLU A 327 -19.90 -23.28 1.96
C GLU A 327 -20.13 -24.73 1.52
N THR A 328 -21.21 -25.33 1.99
CA THR A 328 -21.69 -26.63 1.50
C THR A 328 -22.73 -26.37 0.43
N ILE A 329 -22.48 -26.80 -0.80
CA ILE A 329 -23.38 -26.61 -1.94
C ILE A 329 -24.37 -27.77 -2.03
N ASN A 330 -25.63 -27.46 -2.37
CA ASN A 330 -26.65 -28.48 -2.57
C ASN A 330 -26.33 -29.34 -3.80
N PRO A 331 -26.15 -30.67 -3.64
CA PRO A 331 -25.84 -31.55 -4.77
C PRO A 331 -26.90 -31.55 -5.87
N ASP A 332 -28.17 -31.28 -5.52
CA ASP A 332 -29.29 -31.26 -6.44
C ASP A 332 -29.54 -29.88 -7.07
N ASN A 333 -28.92 -28.84 -6.52
CA ASN A 333 -29.06 -27.47 -7.02
C ASN A 333 -27.81 -26.62 -6.70
N GLU A 334 -26.92 -26.41 -7.65
CA GLU A 334 -25.68 -25.66 -7.52
C GLU A 334 -25.84 -24.19 -7.08
N ASN A 335 -27.05 -23.66 -7.13
CA ASN A 335 -27.40 -22.30 -6.72
C ASN A 335 -27.96 -22.23 -5.29
N GLN A 336 -27.84 -23.30 -4.52
CA GLN A 336 -28.22 -23.35 -3.12
C GLN A 336 -27.05 -23.77 -2.24
N TYR A 337 -26.99 -23.22 -1.03
CA TYR A 337 -25.99 -23.54 -0.01
C TYR A 337 -26.68 -23.90 1.32
N LEU A 338 -25.99 -24.72 2.11
CA LEU A 338 -26.46 -25.12 3.44
C LEU A 338 -26.15 -24.01 4.44
N TYR A 339 -27.17 -23.56 5.19
CA TYR A 339 -26.98 -22.66 6.30
C TYR A 339 -28.02 -22.97 7.40
N ASN A 340 -27.57 -23.05 8.63
CA ASN A 340 -28.41 -23.38 9.78
C ASN A 340 -29.33 -24.60 9.52
N LYS A 341 -28.75 -25.67 8.98
CA LYS A 341 -29.42 -26.95 8.65
C LYS A 341 -30.52 -26.88 7.57
N LYS A 342 -30.53 -25.78 6.77
CA LYS A 342 -31.48 -25.59 5.67
C LYS A 342 -30.76 -25.17 4.40
N TRP A 343 -31.34 -25.51 3.23
CA TRP A 343 -30.90 -25.04 1.93
C TRP A 343 -31.42 -23.62 1.70
N HIS A 344 -30.56 -22.70 1.32
CA HIS A 344 -30.85 -21.31 1.01
C HIS A 344 -30.42 -20.99 -0.43
N ASP A 345 -31.25 -20.21 -1.13
CA ASP A 345 -30.89 -19.77 -2.48
C ASP A 345 -29.78 -18.71 -2.43
N MET A 346 -28.83 -18.84 -3.35
CA MET A 346 -27.81 -17.82 -3.57
C MET A 346 -28.37 -16.66 -4.38
N LYS A 347 -27.85 -15.47 -4.16
CA LYS A 347 -28.09 -14.35 -5.06
C LYS A 347 -27.21 -14.47 -6.28
N ILE A 348 -27.82 -14.57 -7.46
CA ILE A 348 -27.13 -14.71 -8.75
C ILE A 348 -27.05 -13.37 -9.45
N ILE A 349 -25.85 -12.99 -9.89
CA ILE A 349 -25.59 -11.75 -10.61
C ILE A 349 -24.85 -12.06 -11.89
N ASN A 350 -25.46 -11.72 -13.03
CA ASN A 350 -24.81 -11.81 -14.33
C ASN A 350 -24.25 -10.45 -14.73
N GLU A 351 -22.96 -10.40 -15.05
CA GLU A 351 -22.28 -9.19 -15.48
C GLU A 351 -21.56 -9.42 -16.81
N THR A 352 -21.54 -8.38 -17.66
CA THR A 352 -20.83 -8.40 -18.93
C THR A 352 -19.46 -7.75 -18.76
N ILE A 353 -18.41 -8.46 -19.10
CA ILE A 353 -17.04 -7.94 -19.23
C ILE A 353 -16.85 -7.51 -20.67
N ARG A 354 -16.56 -6.23 -20.86
CA ARG A 354 -16.26 -5.65 -22.16
C ARG A 354 -14.85 -6.02 -22.61
N LEU A 355 -14.71 -6.37 -23.88
CA LEU A 355 -13.42 -6.66 -24.51
C LEU A 355 -13.12 -5.68 -25.65
N LYS A 356 -11.84 -5.52 -25.98
CA LYS A 356 -11.35 -4.51 -26.92
C LYS A 356 -11.96 -4.63 -28.32
N ASN A 357 -12.37 -5.80 -28.75
CA ASN A 357 -12.91 -6.07 -30.10
C ASN A 357 -14.43 -6.32 -30.09
N ASN A 358 -15.17 -5.77 -29.12
CA ASN A 358 -16.62 -5.99 -28.93
C ASN A 358 -17.01 -7.49 -28.81
N ARG A 359 -16.09 -8.33 -28.32
CA ARG A 359 -16.33 -9.76 -28.02
C ARG A 359 -16.63 -9.89 -26.53
N ASP A 360 -17.64 -9.17 -26.08
CA ASP A 360 -18.01 -9.16 -24.68
C ASP A 360 -18.28 -10.58 -24.16
N THR A 361 -17.87 -10.86 -22.93
CA THR A 361 -18.15 -12.13 -22.25
C THR A 361 -19.01 -11.90 -21.04
N THR A 362 -19.85 -12.87 -20.68
CA THR A 362 -20.71 -12.81 -19.50
C THR A 362 -20.17 -13.72 -18.42
N ILE A 363 -20.14 -13.21 -17.19
CA ILE A 363 -19.77 -13.97 -16.00
C ILE A 363 -20.98 -14.03 -15.05
N THR A 364 -21.05 -15.11 -14.30
CA THR A 364 -22.03 -15.29 -13.21
C THR A 364 -21.29 -15.20 -11.88
N ILE A 365 -21.74 -14.32 -11.00
CA ILE A 365 -21.24 -14.18 -9.63
C ILE A 365 -22.33 -14.66 -8.69
N ARG A 366 -22.04 -15.68 -7.89
CA ARG A 366 -22.94 -16.21 -6.86
C ARG A 366 -22.56 -15.60 -5.50
N LEU A 367 -23.56 -15.23 -4.72
CA LEU A 367 -23.37 -14.69 -3.38
C LEU A 367 -24.16 -15.48 -2.37
N THR A 368 -23.51 -15.87 -1.28
CA THR A 368 -24.16 -16.30 -0.04
C THR A 368 -24.47 -15.09 0.85
N HIS A 369 -24.96 -15.29 2.05
CA HIS A 369 -25.13 -14.22 3.03
C HIS A 369 -23.80 -13.67 3.56
N HIS A 370 -22.71 -14.48 3.52
CA HIS A 370 -21.34 -14.03 3.85
C HIS A 370 -20.79 -13.09 2.79
N GLY A 371 -21.09 -13.35 1.51
CA GLY A 371 -20.57 -12.54 0.41
C GLY A 371 -20.40 -13.33 -0.89
N PRO A 372 -19.57 -12.81 -1.82
CA PRO A 372 -19.32 -13.46 -3.10
C PRO A 372 -18.55 -14.77 -2.93
N ILE A 373 -18.90 -15.76 -3.76
CA ILE A 373 -18.14 -17.01 -3.87
C ILE A 373 -16.90 -16.72 -4.74
N ILE A 374 -15.72 -16.72 -4.11
CA ILE A 374 -14.46 -16.40 -4.80
C ILE A 374 -13.91 -17.58 -5.59
N THR A 375 -14.31 -18.81 -5.28
CA THR A 375 -13.89 -20.04 -5.98
C THR A 375 -14.60 -20.23 -7.31
N ASP A 376 -15.65 -19.44 -7.61
CA ASP A 376 -16.25 -19.42 -8.94
C ASP A 376 -15.34 -18.81 -10.01
N VAL A 377 -14.41 -17.96 -9.60
CA VAL A 377 -13.31 -17.52 -10.46
C VAL A 377 -12.56 -18.76 -10.95
N HIS A 378 -12.62 -19.04 -12.25
CA HIS A 378 -12.03 -20.23 -12.90
C HIS A 378 -12.71 -21.59 -12.60
N ASN A 379 -13.92 -21.64 -12.06
CA ASN A 379 -14.66 -22.88 -11.73
C ASN A 379 -13.84 -23.88 -10.88
N LEU A 380 -13.16 -23.39 -9.86
CA LEU A 380 -12.14 -24.13 -9.09
C LEU A 380 -12.68 -25.32 -8.28
N LEU A 381 -13.98 -25.32 -7.92
CA LEU A 381 -14.60 -26.33 -7.06
C LEU A 381 -15.92 -26.88 -7.61
N LYS A 382 -16.13 -26.76 -8.92
CA LYS A 382 -17.42 -27.13 -9.54
C LYS A 382 -17.84 -28.59 -9.26
N ASP A 383 -16.90 -29.49 -9.04
CA ASP A 383 -17.15 -30.92 -8.87
C ASP A 383 -17.16 -31.39 -7.40
N GLU A 384 -17.05 -30.48 -6.40
CA GLU A 384 -16.82 -30.88 -5.01
C GLU A 384 -17.99 -30.62 -4.05
N ASN A 385 -19.10 -30.11 -4.50
CA ASN A 385 -20.22 -29.65 -3.64
C ASN A 385 -19.77 -28.74 -2.49
N THR A 386 -18.67 -28.00 -2.70
CA THR A 386 -18.12 -27.01 -1.79
C THR A 386 -17.76 -25.76 -2.55
N ALA A 387 -17.79 -24.62 -1.87
CA ALA A 387 -17.34 -23.35 -2.40
C ALA A 387 -16.75 -22.52 -1.27
N MET A 388 -15.99 -21.48 -1.59
CA MET A 388 -15.48 -20.54 -0.60
C MET A 388 -16.02 -19.15 -0.86
N SER A 389 -16.78 -18.62 0.09
CA SER A 389 -17.28 -17.25 0.09
C SER A 389 -16.38 -16.33 0.90
N MET A 390 -16.50 -15.02 0.68
CA MET A 390 -15.66 -13.98 1.29
C MET A 390 -16.53 -12.92 1.97
N ALA A 391 -16.43 -12.84 3.29
CA ALA A 391 -16.91 -11.69 4.05
C ALA A 391 -15.78 -10.67 4.18
N TRP A 392 -16.02 -9.45 3.73
CA TRP A 392 -15.05 -8.35 3.78
C TRP A 392 -15.72 -7.05 4.21
N THR A 393 -15.15 -6.36 5.21
CA THR A 393 -15.70 -5.07 5.68
C THR A 393 -15.74 -4.01 4.57
N GLY A 394 -14.89 -4.14 3.54
CA GLY A 394 -14.90 -3.30 2.35
C GLY A 394 -16.17 -3.40 1.51
N ASN A 395 -17.00 -4.44 1.71
CA ASN A 395 -18.31 -4.57 1.10
C ASN A 395 -19.43 -3.93 1.94
N TRP A 396 -19.12 -3.46 3.14
CA TRP A 396 -20.06 -2.68 3.93
C TRP A 396 -20.21 -1.25 3.39
N VAL A 397 -21.36 -0.66 3.60
CA VAL A 397 -21.59 0.75 3.27
C VAL A 397 -21.06 1.59 4.43
N THR A 398 -20.04 2.39 4.15
CA THR A 398 -19.36 3.26 5.10
C THR A 398 -19.24 4.67 4.54
N LYS A 399 -18.84 5.66 5.34
CA LYS A 399 -18.82 7.07 4.98
C LYS A 399 -17.41 7.67 5.09
N GLU A 400 -16.37 6.96 4.63
CA GLU A 400 -14.99 7.44 4.71
C GLU A 400 -14.76 8.73 3.91
N ILE A 401 -15.47 8.95 2.80
CA ILE A 401 -15.34 10.16 2.00
C ILE A 401 -15.93 11.35 2.76
N ASP A 402 -17.15 11.22 3.32
CA ASP A 402 -17.71 12.24 4.22
C ASP A 402 -16.74 12.51 5.39
N GLY A 403 -16.09 11.45 5.91
CA GLY A 403 -15.07 11.56 6.96
C GLY A 403 -13.88 12.42 6.55
N LEU A 404 -13.35 12.26 5.33
CA LEU A 404 -12.26 13.10 4.80
C LEU A 404 -12.70 14.58 4.67
N PHE A 405 -13.89 14.84 4.15
CA PHE A 405 -14.44 16.22 4.05
C PHE A 405 -14.65 16.83 5.44
N GLY A 406 -15.13 16.02 6.39
CA GLY A 406 -15.29 16.47 7.77
C GLY A 406 -13.96 16.74 8.47
N MET A 407 -12.92 15.93 8.26
CA MET A 407 -11.57 16.19 8.77
C MET A 407 -10.98 17.46 8.19
N ALA A 408 -11.16 17.68 6.89
CA ALA A 408 -10.66 18.87 6.20
C ALA A 408 -11.20 20.20 6.79
N THR A 409 -12.37 20.16 7.39
CA THR A 409 -13.02 21.33 8.01
C THR A 409 -13.02 21.28 9.54
N ALA A 410 -12.45 20.25 10.15
CA ALA A 410 -12.38 20.11 11.61
C ALA A 410 -11.46 21.18 12.23
N LYS A 411 -11.86 21.70 13.41
CA LYS A 411 -11.14 22.76 14.11
C LYS A 411 -10.53 22.31 15.44
N ASN A 412 -10.89 21.14 15.92
CA ASN A 412 -10.48 20.59 17.21
C ASN A 412 -10.72 19.08 17.27
N TRP A 413 -10.28 18.45 18.35
CA TRP A 413 -10.43 17.03 18.60
C TRP A 413 -11.88 16.52 18.49
N ASN A 414 -12.86 17.26 19.01
CA ASN A 414 -14.25 16.80 18.99
C ASN A 414 -14.81 16.75 17.57
N THR A 415 -14.60 17.80 16.78
CA THR A 415 -15.06 17.85 15.38
C THR A 415 -14.30 16.84 14.51
N PHE A 416 -13.00 16.65 14.74
CA PHE A 416 -12.20 15.61 14.12
C PHE A 416 -12.72 14.20 14.45
N SER A 417 -12.91 13.86 15.73
CA SER A 417 -13.40 12.55 16.15
C SER A 417 -14.81 12.26 15.62
N THR A 418 -15.65 13.28 15.50
CA THR A 418 -16.99 13.16 14.91
C THR A 418 -16.90 12.84 13.42
N ALA A 419 -16.00 13.50 12.70
CA ALA A 419 -15.79 13.30 11.26
C ALA A 419 -15.40 11.83 10.94
N ILE A 420 -14.52 11.24 11.72
CA ILE A 420 -14.03 9.87 11.47
C ILE A 420 -14.93 8.77 12.02
N LYS A 421 -16.02 9.08 12.71
CA LYS A 421 -16.92 8.09 13.34
C LYS A 421 -17.42 7.00 12.39
N ASN A 422 -17.71 7.38 11.17
CA ASN A 422 -18.24 6.48 10.15
C ASN A 422 -17.19 6.09 9.09
N PHE A 423 -15.92 6.42 9.33
CA PHE A 423 -14.80 5.97 8.52
C PHE A 423 -14.49 4.51 8.87
N GLY A 424 -14.87 3.58 8.00
CA GLY A 424 -14.78 2.15 8.27
C GLY A 424 -13.63 1.44 7.57
N VAL A 425 -13.32 1.83 6.34
CA VAL A 425 -12.35 1.16 5.46
C VAL A 425 -11.63 2.17 4.57
N PRO A 426 -10.30 1.98 4.30
CA PRO A 426 -9.40 1.05 4.96
C PRO A 426 -9.20 1.39 6.43
N GLY A 427 -8.96 0.39 7.26
CA GLY A 427 -8.69 0.63 8.68
C GLY A 427 -7.41 1.45 8.89
N GLN A 428 -7.51 2.58 9.60
CA GLN A 428 -6.39 3.50 9.80
C GLN A 428 -6.20 3.84 11.28
N ASN A 429 -4.96 3.92 11.72
CA ASN A 429 -4.57 4.68 12.90
C ASN A 429 -4.34 6.12 12.50
N ILE A 430 -5.03 7.06 13.11
CA ILE A 430 -4.87 8.48 12.80
C ILE A 430 -4.24 9.18 14.00
N VAL A 431 -3.06 9.76 13.82
CA VAL A 431 -2.49 10.72 14.78
C VAL A 431 -2.96 12.12 14.43
N TYR A 432 -3.10 12.93 15.45
CA TYR A 432 -3.71 14.26 15.41
C TYR A 432 -2.87 15.24 16.24
N ALA A 433 -2.78 16.47 15.78
CA ALA A 433 -2.39 17.61 16.61
C ALA A 433 -3.18 18.86 16.24
N ASP A 434 -3.28 19.82 17.17
CA ASP A 434 -3.95 21.09 16.94
C ASP A 434 -3.16 22.33 17.42
N VAL A 435 -3.58 23.50 16.96
CA VAL A 435 -2.99 24.79 17.34
C VAL A 435 -3.12 25.10 18.82
N TYR A 436 -4.03 24.43 19.53
CA TYR A 436 -4.23 24.59 20.98
C TYR A 436 -3.23 23.78 21.80
N GLY A 437 -2.41 22.93 21.15
CA GLY A 437 -1.37 22.13 21.78
C GLY A 437 -1.80 20.71 22.12
N ASN A 438 -3.02 20.28 21.76
CA ASN A 438 -3.45 18.92 21.96
C ASN A 438 -2.80 17.98 20.94
N ILE A 439 -2.47 16.77 21.41
CA ILE A 439 -2.06 15.64 20.59
C ILE A 439 -3.01 14.47 20.83
N GLY A 440 -3.33 13.72 19.77
CA GLY A 440 -4.29 12.62 19.89
C GLY A 440 -4.01 11.48 18.92
N TRP A 441 -4.63 10.35 19.20
CA TRP A 441 -4.70 9.19 18.31
C TRP A 441 -6.08 8.56 18.42
N ARG A 442 -6.62 8.18 17.27
CA ARG A 442 -7.84 7.40 17.22
C ARG A 442 -7.85 6.49 15.98
N PRO A 443 -8.23 5.21 16.10
CA PRO A 443 -8.42 4.36 14.94
C PRO A 443 -9.73 4.72 14.23
N ALA A 444 -9.64 4.86 12.90
CA ALA A 444 -10.76 4.98 11.99
C ALA A 444 -10.92 3.64 11.27
N VAL A 445 -11.75 2.77 11.82
CA VAL A 445 -11.88 1.38 11.36
C VAL A 445 -13.17 0.75 11.87
N PHE A 446 -13.76 -0.11 11.04
CA PHE A 446 -14.82 -1.04 11.49
C PHE A 446 -14.21 -2.41 11.75
N VAL A 447 -14.27 -2.85 13.00
CA VAL A 447 -13.78 -4.15 13.46
C VAL A 447 -14.97 -5.10 13.57
N PRO A 448 -15.00 -6.22 12.83
CA PRO A 448 -16.05 -7.22 12.96
C PRO A 448 -16.06 -7.88 14.34
N ILE A 449 -17.23 -8.05 14.92
CA ILE A 449 -17.40 -8.84 16.15
C ILE A 449 -17.55 -10.31 15.77
N ARG A 450 -16.61 -11.13 16.21
CA ARG A 450 -16.60 -12.58 16.05
C ARG A 450 -16.91 -13.23 17.39
N LYS A 451 -17.76 -14.27 17.40
CA LYS A 451 -18.09 -15.01 18.63
C LYS A 451 -16.85 -15.74 19.17
N GLU A 452 -16.05 -16.30 18.29
CA GLU A 452 -14.83 -17.01 18.64
C GLU A 452 -13.60 -16.38 17.98
N GLY A 453 -12.92 -15.50 18.68
CA GLY A 453 -11.52 -15.08 18.48
C GLY A 453 -11.06 -14.85 17.02
N SER A 454 -9.86 -15.36 16.73
CA SER A 454 -9.15 -15.16 15.46
C SER A 454 -9.74 -15.96 14.30
N SER A 455 -9.76 -15.37 13.11
CA SER A 455 -10.23 -15.94 11.85
C SER A 455 -9.09 -16.22 10.86
N LEU A 456 -7.89 -16.52 11.33
CA LEU A 456 -6.74 -16.74 10.43
C LEU A 456 -6.77 -18.09 9.67
N ILE A 457 -7.92 -18.79 9.68
CA ILE A 457 -8.23 -19.95 8.84
C ILE A 457 -9.68 -19.89 8.37
N PRO A 458 -10.02 -20.41 7.16
CA PRO A 458 -11.40 -20.42 6.67
C PRO A 458 -12.35 -21.13 7.62
N ARG A 459 -13.58 -20.59 7.78
CA ARG A 459 -14.59 -21.05 8.72
C ARG A 459 -15.69 -21.88 8.04
N PRO A 460 -16.42 -22.77 8.78
CA PRO A 460 -17.57 -23.46 8.24
C PRO A 460 -18.72 -22.50 7.92
N GLY A 461 -19.14 -22.37 6.66
CA GLY A 461 -20.20 -21.45 6.24
C GLY A 461 -21.62 -21.88 6.59
N HIS A 462 -21.81 -23.15 6.98
CA HIS A 462 -23.13 -23.67 7.33
C HIS A 462 -23.53 -23.41 8.80
N ASP A 463 -22.57 -22.99 9.65
CA ASP A 463 -22.77 -22.82 11.09
C ASP A 463 -22.85 -21.33 11.45
N PRO A 464 -24.02 -20.85 11.94
CA PRO A 464 -24.23 -19.45 12.29
C PRO A 464 -23.36 -18.97 13.47
N ASP A 465 -22.72 -19.87 14.23
CA ASP A 465 -21.83 -19.48 15.32
C ASP A 465 -20.56 -18.78 14.82
N TYR A 466 -20.20 -18.94 13.55
CA TYR A 466 -19.06 -18.26 12.93
C TYR A 466 -19.40 -16.94 12.24
N ASP A 467 -20.68 -16.58 12.14
CA ASP A 467 -21.10 -15.33 11.50
C ASP A 467 -20.59 -14.10 12.26
N TRP A 468 -20.35 -13.04 11.53
CA TRP A 468 -20.09 -11.73 12.11
C TRP A 468 -21.31 -11.18 12.82
N GLN A 469 -21.18 -10.87 14.10
CA GLN A 469 -22.24 -10.34 14.96
C GLN A 469 -22.35 -8.81 14.91
N GLY A 470 -21.90 -8.20 13.83
CA GLY A 470 -21.85 -6.76 13.63
C GLY A 470 -20.44 -6.20 13.75
N LYS A 471 -20.32 -4.97 14.23
CA LYS A 471 -19.05 -4.26 14.40
C LYS A 471 -18.91 -3.69 15.80
N VAL A 472 -17.66 -3.57 16.26
CA VAL A 472 -17.35 -2.92 17.54
C VAL A 472 -17.91 -1.49 17.55
N PRO A 473 -18.67 -1.09 18.58
CA PRO A 473 -19.19 0.27 18.69
C PRO A 473 -18.07 1.31 18.73
N TYR A 474 -18.22 2.40 17.99
CA TYR A 474 -17.20 3.45 17.91
C TYR A 474 -16.76 4.01 19.27
N ASN A 475 -17.70 4.12 20.21
CA ASN A 475 -17.40 4.65 21.57
C ASN A 475 -16.62 3.66 22.45
N GLU A 476 -16.58 2.38 22.06
CA GLU A 476 -15.82 1.34 22.74
C GLU A 476 -14.42 1.16 22.14
N MET A 477 -14.17 1.71 20.93
CA MET A 477 -12.85 1.69 20.34
C MET A 477 -11.87 2.56 21.14
N PRO A 478 -10.60 2.10 21.32
CA PRO A 478 -9.61 2.84 22.08
C PRO A 478 -9.25 4.17 21.43
N PHE A 479 -8.81 5.14 22.22
CA PHE A 479 -8.22 6.40 21.75
C PHE A 479 -7.26 6.97 22.78
N LEU A 480 -6.38 7.85 22.35
CA LEU A 480 -5.49 8.64 23.21
C LEU A 480 -5.71 10.14 22.96
N LEU A 481 -5.72 10.91 24.03
CA LEU A 481 -5.71 12.37 23.99
C LEU A 481 -4.82 12.88 25.10
N ASN A 482 -3.78 13.62 24.75
CA ASN A 482 -2.81 14.21 25.66
C ASN A 482 -2.22 13.20 26.68
N PRO A 483 -1.62 12.08 26.23
CA PRO A 483 -1.07 11.08 27.15
C PRO A 483 0.08 11.66 27.96
N LYS A 484 0.28 11.10 29.17
CA LYS A 484 1.34 11.55 30.11
C LYS A 484 2.76 11.40 29.55
N SER A 485 2.97 10.47 28.59
CA SER A 485 4.23 10.31 27.86
C SER A 485 4.66 11.55 27.08
N GLY A 486 3.69 12.41 26.73
CA GLY A 486 3.92 13.59 25.91
C GLY A 486 4.18 13.28 24.42
N TYR A 487 3.97 12.03 23.99
CA TYR A 487 3.99 11.63 22.58
C TYR A 487 3.07 10.45 22.31
N ILE A 488 2.76 10.24 21.04
CA ILE A 488 2.05 9.06 20.53
C ILE A 488 2.81 8.61 19.29
N ALA A 489 3.03 7.29 19.13
CA ALA A 489 3.69 6.72 17.96
C ALA A 489 2.95 5.47 17.49
N THR A 490 2.79 5.31 16.18
CA THR A 490 2.29 4.09 15.57
C THR A 490 3.17 3.68 14.39
N ALA A 491 3.44 2.39 14.28
CA ALA A 491 4.23 1.79 13.22
C ALA A 491 3.62 0.45 12.79
N ASN A 492 2.29 0.39 12.68
CA ASN A 492 1.49 -0.80 12.43
C ASN A 492 1.60 -1.89 13.53
N ASN A 493 2.09 -1.51 14.70
CA ASN A 493 2.20 -2.36 15.87
C ASN A 493 0.83 -2.60 16.52
N LYS A 494 0.78 -3.52 17.49
CA LYS A 494 -0.44 -3.88 18.21
C LYS A 494 -1.14 -2.64 18.78
N THR A 495 -2.42 -2.51 18.47
CA THR A 495 -3.23 -1.31 18.74
C THR A 495 -3.49 -1.12 20.23
N ILE A 496 -3.78 -2.21 20.95
CA ILE A 496 -4.11 -2.23 22.39
C ILE A 496 -3.71 -3.58 22.98
N ASP A 497 -3.56 -3.65 24.28
CA ASP A 497 -3.23 -4.88 25.00
C ASP A 497 -4.41 -5.88 25.06
N ASP A 498 -4.16 -7.07 25.63
CA ASP A 498 -5.12 -8.17 25.64
C ASP A 498 -6.27 -8.00 26.64
N SER A 499 -6.31 -6.90 27.38
CA SER A 499 -7.46 -6.55 28.25
C SER A 499 -8.65 -6.00 27.46
N PHE A 500 -8.43 -5.61 26.19
CA PHE A 500 -9.51 -5.14 25.32
C PHE A 500 -10.46 -6.29 24.96
N PRO A 501 -11.79 -6.10 25.13
CA PRO A 501 -12.74 -7.23 25.06
C PRO A 501 -13.02 -7.76 23.66
N TYR A 502 -12.54 -7.10 22.62
CA TYR A 502 -12.78 -7.46 21.21
C TYR A 502 -11.48 -7.85 20.51
N TYR A 503 -11.54 -8.90 19.69
CA TYR A 503 -10.47 -9.24 18.79
C TYR A 503 -10.37 -8.22 17.66
N ILE A 504 -9.20 -7.61 17.49
CA ILE A 504 -8.93 -6.66 16.42
C ILE A 504 -8.12 -7.30 15.30
N SER A 505 -7.03 -7.99 15.64
CA SER A 505 -6.13 -8.61 14.67
C SER A 505 -5.12 -9.55 15.33
N GLY A 506 -4.61 -10.50 14.55
CA GLY A 506 -3.39 -11.26 14.80
C GLY A 506 -2.21 -10.82 13.91
N LEU A 507 -2.42 -9.87 13.02
CA LEU A 507 -1.58 -9.56 11.86
C LEU A 507 -0.70 -8.31 12.01
N TRP A 508 -0.47 -7.88 13.25
CA TRP A 508 0.37 -6.73 13.56
C TRP A 508 1.77 -6.83 12.96
N ALA A 509 2.34 -5.68 12.59
CA ALA A 509 3.74 -5.59 12.19
C ALA A 509 4.68 -6.08 13.31
N ASP A 510 5.90 -6.46 12.91
CA ASP A 510 6.97 -6.74 13.86
C ASP A 510 7.21 -5.51 14.77
N PRO A 511 7.35 -5.68 16.09
CA PRO A 511 7.43 -4.57 17.03
C PRO A 511 8.74 -3.77 16.93
N SER A 512 9.78 -4.31 16.28
CA SER A 512 11.14 -3.73 16.27
C SER A 512 11.15 -2.30 15.77
N ARG A 513 10.42 -1.99 14.70
CA ARG A 513 10.34 -0.66 14.11
C ARG A 513 9.65 0.34 15.05
N ALA A 514 8.51 -0.05 15.62
CA ALA A 514 7.80 0.76 16.61
C ALA A 514 8.68 1.02 17.85
N GLN A 515 9.37 -0.02 18.35
CA GLN A 515 10.27 0.08 19.50
C GLN A 515 11.45 1.04 19.23
N GLN A 516 12.05 1.00 18.04
CA GLN A 516 13.13 1.90 17.68
C GLN A 516 12.64 3.37 17.66
N ILE A 517 11.47 3.62 17.08
CA ILE A 517 10.86 4.96 17.10
C ILE A 517 10.63 5.43 18.54
N VAL A 518 10.06 4.58 19.38
CA VAL A 518 9.82 4.88 20.81
C VAL A 518 11.16 5.16 21.53
N ASN A 519 12.17 4.32 21.35
CA ASN A 519 13.50 4.53 21.96
C ASN A 519 14.08 5.90 21.59
N ARG A 520 13.93 6.31 20.33
CA ARG A 520 14.37 7.64 19.86
C ARG A 520 13.57 8.77 20.51
N LEU A 521 12.23 8.62 20.55
CA LEU A 521 11.33 9.62 21.17
C LEU A 521 11.56 9.78 22.66
N ASP A 522 11.87 8.71 23.36
CA ASP A 522 12.13 8.73 24.83
C ASP A 522 13.38 9.56 25.18
N THR A 523 14.38 9.60 24.31
CA THR A 523 15.60 10.37 24.52
C THR A 523 15.45 11.87 24.25
N LEU A 524 14.35 12.31 23.62
CA LEU A 524 14.13 13.71 23.25
C LEU A 524 13.45 14.49 24.39
N GLU A 525 14.14 15.48 24.93
CA GLU A 525 13.58 16.42 25.93
C GLU A 525 13.01 17.70 25.28
N LYS A 526 13.64 18.19 24.19
CA LYS A 526 13.29 19.39 23.45
C LYS A 526 13.37 19.12 21.95
N ALA A 527 12.46 18.29 21.48
CA ALA A 527 12.42 17.86 20.08
C ALA A 527 12.32 19.04 19.10
N THR A 528 12.99 18.88 17.98
CA THR A 528 13.00 19.82 16.85
C THR A 528 12.50 19.14 15.58
N VAL A 529 12.25 19.90 14.53
CA VAL A 529 11.92 19.37 13.19
C VAL A 529 13.02 18.43 12.69
N GLU A 530 14.30 18.75 12.94
CA GLU A 530 15.41 17.92 12.48
C GLU A 530 15.48 16.58 13.24
N ASP A 531 15.10 16.52 14.51
CA ASP A 531 14.95 15.27 15.26
C ASP A 531 13.86 14.40 14.63
N MET A 532 12.70 14.99 14.26
CA MET A 532 11.63 14.28 13.58
C MET A 532 12.09 13.67 12.25
N LYS A 533 12.82 14.46 11.43
CA LYS A 533 13.41 13.99 10.17
C LYS A 533 14.44 12.88 10.40
N SER A 534 15.28 13.02 11.43
CA SER A 534 16.32 12.04 11.73
C SER A 534 15.75 10.68 12.15
N ILE A 535 14.57 10.65 12.80
CA ILE A 535 13.85 9.41 13.12
C ILE A 535 13.28 8.79 11.85
N GLN A 536 12.70 9.58 10.93
CA GLN A 536 12.23 9.08 9.63
C GLN A 536 13.35 8.50 8.75
N LEU A 537 14.59 8.91 8.99
CA LEU A 537 15.79 8.48 8.24
C LEU A 537 16.64 7.43 8.98
N ASP A 538 16.18 6.92 10.13
CA ASP A 538 16.90 5.96 10.95
C ASP A 538 16.86 4.55 10.35
N TYR A 539 18.02 3.99 10.03
CA TYR A 539 18.21 2.65 9.49
C TYR A 539 18.50 1.57 10.55
N THR A 540 18.41 1.89 11.84
CA THR A 540 18.69 0.93 12.91
C THR A 540 17.64 -0.18 12.96
N SER A 541 18.09 -1.43 12.91
CA SER A 541 17.26 -2.63 12.96
C SER A 541 17.38 -3.35 14.30
N LEU A 542 16.41 -3.16 15.19
CA LEU A 542 16.36 -3.92 16.45
C LEU A 542 16.09 -5.41 16.22
N PHE A 543 15.38 -5.75 15.13
CA PHE A 543 15.21 -7.14 14.72
C PHE A 543 16.56 -7.79 14.40
N ALA A 544 17.40 -7.15 13.62
CA ALA A 544 18.72 -7.64 13.31
C ALA A 544 19.58 -7.81 14.57
N LYS A 545 19.51 -6.84 15.48
CA LYS A 545 20.19 -6.90 16.78
C LYS A 545 19.77 -8.10 17.62
N GLU A 546 18.49 -8.44 17.60
CA GLU A 546 17.92 -9.58 18.34
C GLU A 546 18.29 -10.94 17.70
N ILE A 547 18.27 -11.02 16.36
CA ILE A 547 18.44 -12.30 15.66
C ILE A 547 19.92 -12.66 15.45
N THR A 548 20.80 -11.68 15.28
CA THR A 548 22.24 -11.92 15.02
C THR A 548 22.93 -12.87 16.02
N PRO A 549 22.69 -12.81 17.34
CA PRO A 549 23.28 -13.75 18.28
C PRO A 549 22.97 -15.22 17.97
N TYR A 550 21.77 -15.54 17.47
CA TYR A 550 21.43 -16.90 17.05
C TYR A 550 22.20 -17.33 15.81
N LEU A 551 22.40 -16.41 14.86
CA LEU A 551 23.22 -16.68 13.67
C LEU A 551 24.70 -16.87 14.01
N LEU A 552 25.19 -16.23 15.05
CA LEU A 552 26.57 -16.33 15.53
C LEU A 552 26.81 -17.55 16.44
N SER A 553 25.77 -18.13 17.02
CA SER A 553 25.88 -19.25 17.95
C SER A 553 26.50 -20.53 17.34
N ILE A 554 26.46 -20.62 16.02
CA ILE A 554 27.00 -21.78 15.26
C ILE A 554 28.49 -21.62 14.92
N LYS A 555 29.15 -20.53 15.29
CA LYS A 555 30.57 -20.26 15.03
C LYS A 555 31.43 -21.22 15.81
N SER A 556 32.26 -22.00 15.12
CA SER A 556 33.14 -23.01 15.73
C SER A 556 34.56 -22.49 16.05
N GLY A 557 34.93 -21.35 15.43
CA GLY A 557 36.29 -20.82 15.51
C GLY A 557 37.28 -21.39 14.49
N ASN A 558 36.81 -22.39 13.72
CA ASN A 558 37.64 -23.04 12.68
C ASN A 558 37.27 -22.61 11.26
N GLU A 559 36.41 -21.61 11.13
CA GLU A 559 36.03 -21.08 9.83
C GLU A 559 37.20 -20.44 9.10
N THR A 560 37.21 -20.58 7.78
CA THR A 560 38.24 -20.06 6.91
C THR A 560 37.66 -19.23 5.75
N GLY A 561 38.52 -18.46 5.10
CA GLY A 561 38.14 -17.68 3.91
C GLY A 561 36.94 -16.73 4.18
N LYS A 562 36.04 -16.62 3.21
CA LYS A 562 34.92 -15.67 3.29
C LYS A 562 33.88 -16.01 4.36
N LEU A 563 33.75 -17.29 4.72
CA LEU A 563 32.89 -17.68 5.81
C LEU A 563 33.38 -17.05 7.13
N LYS A 564 34.65 -17.10 7.41
CA LYS A 564 35.26 -16.44 8.58
C LYS A 564 35.03 -14.93 8.53
N THR A 565 35.29 -14.32 7.37
CA THR A 565 35.07 -12.87 7.22
C THR A 565 33.59 -12.48 7.42
N ALA A 566 32.62 -13.28 6.95
CA ALA A 566 31.21 -13.01 7.15
C ALA A 566 30.80 -13.05 8.63
N PHE A 567 31.35 -13.99 9.41
CA PHE A 567 31.16 -13.99 10.87
C PHE A 567 31.75 -12.76 11.54
N GLU A 568 32.99 -12.37 11.19
CA GLU A 568 33.63 -11.17 11.73
C GLU A 568 32.87 -9.89 11.40
N LEU A 569 32.32 -9.78 10.18
CA LEU A 569 31.51 -8.65 9.76
C LEU A 569 30.19 -8.56 10.55
N LEU A 570 29.52 -9.69 10.83
CA LEU A 570 28.31 -9.68 11.66
C LEU A 570 28.61 -9.38 13.14
N GLU A 571 29.72 -9.88 13.69
CA GLU A 571 30.12 -9.61 15.07
C GLU A 571 30.44 -8.13 15.33
N SER A 572 31.00 -7.45 14.34
CA SER A 572 31.39 -6.03 14.43
C SER A 572 30.32 -5.07 13.94
N TRP A 573 29.18 -5.59 13.44
CA TRP A 573 28.15 -4.74 12.85
C TRP A 573 27.33 -4.01 13.92
N ASP A 574 27.05 -2.73 13.66
CA ASP A 574 26.28 -1.82 14.54
C ASP A 574 24.75 -1.93 14.38
N PHE A 575 24.27 -2.85 13.53
CA PHE A 575 22.87 -3.07 13.18
C PHE A 575 22.21 -1.88 12.45
N VAL A 576 22.99 -1.00 11.87
CA VAL A 576 22.53 0.08 11.00
C VAL A 576 22.54 -0.43 9.56
N GLU A 577 21.36 -0.53 8.97
CA GLU A 577 21.14 -1.02 7.59
C GLU A 577 21.38 0.11 6.57
N SER A 578 22.48 0.87 6.69
CA SER A 578 22.81 1.95 5.74
C SER A 578 23.18 1.38 4.36
N PRO A 579 23.08 2.18 3.28
CA PRO A 579 23.44 1.71 1.94
C PRO A 579 24.85 1.15 1.82
N ASN A 580 25.78 1.64 2.61
CA ASN A 580 27.18 1.22 2.60
C ASN A 580 27.50 0.07 3.59
N SER A 581 26.50 -0.42 4.32
CA SER A 581 26.70 -1.48 5.32
C SER A 581 26.96 -2.83 4.67
N ILE A 582 28.13 -3.41 4.93
CA ILE A 582 28.47 -4.78 4.52
C ILE A 582 27.77 -5.80 5.45
N GLY A 583 27.75 -5.53 6.76
CA GLY A 583 27.09 -6.37 7.75
C GLY A 583 25.59 -6.57 7.45
N ALA A 584 24.92 -5.54 6.95
CA ALA A 584 23.51 -5.64 6.55
C ALA A 584 23.31 -6.64 5.40
N LEU A 585 24.15 -6.63 4.35
CA LEU A 585 24.03 -7.61 3.26
C LEU A 585 24.27 -9.03 3.77
N VAL A 586 25.27 -9.24 4.63
CA VAL A 586 25.54 -10.55 5.24
C VAL A 586 24.32 -11.01 6.05
N PHE A 587 23.80 -10.14 6.92
CA PHE A 587 22.63 -10.45 7.73
C PHE A 587 21.42 -10.85 6.88
N HIS A 588 21.02 -10.04 5.91
CA HIS A 588 19.85 -10.29 5.09
C HIS A 588 19.98 -11.52 4.19
N SER A 589 21.20 -11.81 3.70
CA SER A 589 21.44 -13.03 2.92
C SER A 589 21.34 -14.29 3.78
N VAL A 590 21.93 -14.28 4.97
CA VAL A 590 21.84 -15.41 5.90
C VAL A 590 20.41 -15.57 6.40
N LEU A 591 19.74 -14.49 6.81
CA LEU A 591 18.33 -14.49 7.25
C LEU A 591 17.41 -15.11 6.19
N ARG A 592 17.57 -14.70 4.94
CA ARG A 592 16.79 -15.26 3.82
C ARG A 592 16.98 -16.77 3.73
N GLN A 593 18.22 -17.26 3.81
CA GLN A 593 18.50 -18.69 3.76
C GLN A 593 18.00 -19.44 5.00
N VAL A 594 17.96 -18.80 6.17
CA VAL A 594 17.32 -19.38 7.36
C VAL A 594 15.82 -19.57 7.14
N VAL A 595 15.12 -18.54 6.65
CA VAL A 595 13.68 -18.61 6.35
C VAL A 595 13.39 -19.69 5.32
N ILE A 596 14.18 -19.78 4.24
CA ILE A 596 14.04 -20.84 3.23
C ILE A 596 14.28 -22.20 3.85
N SER A 597 15.34 -22.36 4.66
CA SER A 597 15.71 -23.66 5.25
C SER A 597 14.74 -24.15 6.31
N VAL A 598 13.90 -23.26 6.88
CA VAL A 598 12.91 -23.60 7.92
C VAL A 598 11.53 -23.84 7.33
N PHE A 599 11.16 -23.17 6.22
CA PHE A 599 9.77 -23.21 5.77
C PHE A 599 9.56 -23.75 4.35
N ALA A 600 10.63 -23.87 3.52
CA ALA A 600 10.44 -24.13 2.11
C ALA A 600 10.03 -25.58 1.84
N ASP A 601 10.51 -26.53 2.58
CA ASP A 601 10.26 -27.95 2.33
C ASP A 601 8.79 -28.33 2.54
N GLU A 602 8.12 -27.80 3.58
CA GLU A 602 6.68 -27.96 3.76
C GLU A 602 5.85 -27.11 2.79
N LEU A 603 6.20 -25.84 2.65
CA LEU A 603 5.38 -24.94 1.84
C LEU A 603 5.41 -25.29 0.36
N GLU A 604 6.53 -25.80 -0.17
CA GLU A 604 6.63 -26.28 -1.54
C GLU A 604 5.79 -27.54 -1.80
N LEU A 605 5.53 -28.38 -0.77
CA LEU A 605 4.59 -29.51 -0.89
C LEU A 605 3.14 -29.06 -1.07
N LEU A 606 2.79 -27.85 -0.58
CA LEU A 606 1.47 -27.28 -0.79
C LEU A 606 1.30 -26.70 -2.21
N GLY A 607 2.42 -26.39 -2.89
CA GLY A 607 2.46 -25.85 -4.26
C GLY A 607 3.43 -24.68 -4.41
N ASP A 608 3.83 -24.41 -5.65
CA ASP A 608 4.91 -23.47 -6.03
C ASP A 608 4.74 -22.04 -5.52
N LYS A 609 3.53 -21.63 -5.13
CA LYS A 609 3.24 -20.25 -4.70
C LYS A 609 3.16 -20.05 -3.20
N TYR A 610 3.17 -21.14 -2.40
CA TYR A 610 2.97 -21.02 -0.96
C TYR A 610 4.17 -20.41 -0.24
N LEU A 611 5.39 -20.76 -0.65
CA LEU A 611 6.59 -20.13 -0.10
C LEU A 611 6.64 -18.64 -0.42
N ASP A 612 6.36 -18.26 -1.67
CA ASP A 612 6.30 -16.85 -2.08
C ASP A 612 5.20 -16.09 -1.31
N ALA A 613 4.02 -16.69 -1.16
CA ALA A 613 2.92 -16.12 -0.42
C ALA A 613 3.27 -15.91 1.06
N PHE A 614 3.82 -16.95 1.70
CA PHE A 614 4.22 -16.90 3.11
C PHE A 614 5.34 -15.87 3.36
N THR A 615 6.38 -15.87 2.55
CA THR A 615 7.49 -14.92 2.68
C THR A 615 7.12 -13.49 2.30
N SER A 616 6.10 -13.31 1.45
CA SER A 616 5.53 -11.99 1.17
C SER A 616 4.81 -11.40 2.37
N MET A 617 4.27 -12.22 3.26
CA MET A 617 3.65 -11.81 4.54
C MET A 617 4.71 -11.47 5.58
N LYS A 618 5.44 -10.38 5.37
CA LYS A 618 6.63 -9.98 6.13
C LYS A 618 6.52 -10.06 7.64
N TYR A 619 5.35 -9.73 8.13
CA TYR A 619 5.12 -9.71 9.57
C TYR A 619 4.98 -11.11 10.15
N LEU A 620 4.50 -12.05 9.37
CA LEU A 620 4.23 -13.41 9.85
C LEU A 620 5.49 -14.26 9.85
N HIS A 621 6.19 -14.40 8.73
CA HIS A 621 7.38 -15.24 8.66
C HIS A 621 8.47 -14.81 9.66
N SER A 622 8.69 -13.49 9.85
CA SER A 622 9.68 -13.00 10.82
C SER A 622 9.27 -13.26 12.26
N ARG A 623 7.98 -13.18 12.59
CA ARG A 623 7.46 -13.50 13.93
C ARG A 623 7.49 -15.01 14.19
N SER A 624 7.12 -15.83 13.20
CA SER A 624 7.22 -17.29 13.27
C SER A 624 8.68 -17.73 13.44
N LEU A 625 9.59 -17.18 12.65
CA LEU A 625 11.02 -17.46 12.77
C LEU A 625 11.57 -17.06 14.16
N ARG A 626 11.24 -15.85 14.65
CA ARG A 626 11.63 -15.39 15.98
C ARG A 626 11.21 -16.40 17.04
N LYS A 627 9.97 -16.88 17.00
CA LYS A 627 9.46 -17.90 17.95
C LYS A 627 10.28 -19.19 17.88
N ILE A 628 10.51 -19.72 16.67
CA ILE A 628 11.30 -20.92 16.45
C ILE A 628 12.73 -20.78 16.99
N LEU A 629 13.37 -19.65 16.74
CA LEU A 629 14.74 -19.38 17.23
C LEU A 629 14.80 -19.28 18.75
N LEU A 630 13.80 -18.65 19.39
CA LEU A 630 13.72 -18.48 20.83
C LEU A 630 13.44 -19.83 21.56
N GLU A 631 12.54 -20.63 21.03
CA GLU A 631 12.15 -21.91 21.61
C GLU A 631 13.19 -23.03 21.35
N GLY A 632 13.91 -22.91 20.23
CA GLY A 632 14.98 -23.85 19.83
C GLY A 632 14.50 -25.25 19.43
N ASN A 633 13.19 -25.49 19.52
CA ASN A 633 12.54 -26.75 19.17
C ASN A 633 11.25 -26.46 18.41
N SER A 634 11.13 -26.99 17.22
CA SER A 634 9.93 -26.84 16.36
C SER A 634 9.97 -27.95 15.32
N SER A 635 8.83 -28.47 14.96
CA SER A 635 8.74 -29.46 13.87
C SER A 635 9.07 -28.88 12.49
N TRP A 636 9.13 -27.55 12.38
CA TRP A 636 9.57 -26.80 11.18
C TRP A 636 11.10 -26.76 11.00
N ILE A 637 11.87 -27.23 12.00
CA ILE A 637 13.34 -27.30 11.91
C ILE A 637 13.79 -28.50 11.09
N ASP A 638 13.00 -29.59 11.11
CA ASP A 638 13.30 -30.82 10.39
C ASP A 638 13.05 -30.62 8.89
N ASP A 639 14.04 -30.94 8.05
CA ASP A 639 13.88 -30.94 6.59
C ASP A 639 13.18 -32.23 6.16
N ILE A 640 11.86 -32.20 5.99
CA ILE A 640 11.02 -33.34 5.66
C ILE A 640 11.38 -34.04 4.34
N LYS A 641 12.27 -33.47 3.52
CA LYS A 641 12.82 -34.08 2.32
C LYS A 641 13.96 -35.04 2.62
N THR A 642 14.54 -34.97 3.82
CA THR A 642 15.61 -35.92 4.27
C THR A 642 14.98 -37.05 5.09
N ARG A 643 14.81 -38.24 4.48
CA ARG A 643 13.97 -39.34 5.01
C ARG A 643 14.50 -40.03 6.28
N ASP A 644 15.81 -40.01 6.50
CA ASP A 644 16.46 -40.84 7.56
C ASP A 644 17.19 -39.98 8.60
N LYS A 645 16.86 -38.70 8.68
CA LYS A 645 17.57 -37.79 9.56
C LYS A 645 16.60 -36.68 10.03
N ILE A 646 16.65 -36.37 11.30
CA ILE A 646 15.97 -35.21 11.91
C ILE A 646 17.04 -34.15 12.14
N GLU A 647 16.89 -33.00 11.49
CA GLU A 647 17.83 -31.88 11.63
C GLU A 647 17.66 -31.16 12.96
N THR A 648 18.76 -30.63 13.45
CA THR A 648 18.77 -29.72 14.60
C THR A 648 18.81 -28.26 14.10
N LEU A 649 18.38 -27.31 14.95
CA LEU A 649 18.46 -25.88 14.64
C LEU A 649 19.88 -25.46 14.28
N GLU A 650 20.90 -25.98 15.00
CA GLU A 650 22.30 -25.69 14.69
C GLU A 650 22.67 -26.11 13.26
N GLN A 651 22.24 -27.29 12.81
CA GLN A 651 22.52 -27.78 11.47
C GLN A 651 21.83 -26.94 10.38
N ILE A 652 20.59 -26.54 10.62
CA ILE A 652 19.84 -25.64 9.74
C ILE A 652 20.51 -24.28 9.65
N LEU A 653 20.86 -23.65 10.77
CA LEU A 653 21.55 -22.36 10.79
C LEU A 653 22.93 -22.43 10.11
N LYS A 654 23.67 -23.51 10.30
CA LYS A 654 24.98 -23.73 9.67
C LYS A 654 24.87 -23.84 8.14
N ARG A 655 23.90 -24.63 7.67
CA ARG A 655 23.57 -24.74 6.24
C ARG A 655 23.15 -23.40 5.65
N ALA A 656 22.25 -22.68 6.33
CA ALA A 656 21.76 -21.39 5.91
C ALA A 656 22.87 -20.31 5.85
N PHE A 657 23.77 -20.30 6.83
CA PHE A 657 24.90 -19.36 6.84
C PHE A 657 25.83 -19.55 5.64
N ILE A 658 26.22 -20.82 5.37
CA ILE A 658 27.04 -21.16 4.20
C ILE A 658 26.36 -20.76 2.89
N ASN A 659 25.06 -21.05 2.76
CA ASN A 659 24.27 -20.70 1.58
C ASN A 659 24.13 -19.18 1.44
N GLY A 660 23.94 -18.46 2.54
CA GLY A 660 23.87 -17.00 2.54
C GLY A 660 25.15 -16.35 2.02
N VAL A 661 26.31 -16.83 2.46
CA VAL A 661 27.61 -16.33 1.96
C VAL A 661 27.74 -16.62 0.45
N ARG A 662 27.31 -17.81 0.00
CA ARG A 662 27.31 -18.16 -1.43
C ARG A 662 26.37 -17.26 -2.24
N ASP A 663 25.20 -16.94 -1.72
CA ASP A 663 24.26 -16.02 -2.36
C ASP A 663 24.87 -14.62 -2.56
N ILE A 664 25.60 -14.11 -1.54
CA ILE A 664 26.30 -12.85 -1.66
C ILE A 664 27.35 -12.91 -2.77
N GLU A 665 28.15 -13.98 -2.83
CA GLU A 665 29.13 -14.17 -3.88
C GLU A 665 28.53 -14.16 -5.29
N ASN A 666 27.33 -14.75 -5.45
CA ASN A 666 26.61 -14.77 -6.72
C ASN A 666 26.06 -13.38 -7.11
N ILE A 667 25.61 -12.59 -6.15
CA ILE A 667 24.94 -11.31 -6.37
C ILE A 667 25.96 -10.15 -6.44
N ALA A 668 26.86 -10.07 -5.48
CA ALA A 668 27.81 -8.96 -5.31
C ALA A 668 29.25 -9.31 -5.76
N GLY A 669 29.49 -10.57 -6.15
CA GLY A 669 30.78 -11.05 -6.61
C GLY A 669 31.74 -11.41 -5.48
N GLN A 670 32.97 -11.77 -5.88
CA GLN A 670 34.01 -12.32 -4.99
C GLN A 670 34.71 -11.25 -4.12
N ASN A 671 34.62 -9.98 -4.48
CA ASN A 671 35.26 -8.92 -3.76
C ASN A 671 34.41 -8.40 -2.62
N ILE A 672 34.83 -8.61 -1.37
CA ILE A 672 34.13 -8.20 -0.14
C ILE A 672 33.83 -6.70 -0.11
N ASN A 673 34.66 -5.87 -0.70
CA ASN A 673 34.43 -4.42 -0.78
C ASN A 673 33.19 -4.05 -1.62
N ASN A 674 32.65 -4.99 -2.42
CA ASN A 674 31.41 -4.79 -3.17
C ASN A 674 30.16 -5.27 -2.40
N TRP A 675 30.32 -5.85 -1.21
CA TRP A 675 29.23 -6.40 -0.40
C TRP A 675 28.44 -5.31 0.34
N GLU A 676 28.36 -4.12 -0.24
CA GLU A 676 27.56 -3.03 0.31
C GLU A 676 26.06 -3.31 0.10
N TRP A 677 25.27 -3.12 1.15
CA TRP A 677 23.82 -3.35 1.13
C TRP A 677 23.14 -2.66 -0.04
N GLY A 678 23.35 -1.37 -0.21
CA GLY A 678 22.69 -0.56 -1.24
C GLY A 678 23.01 -0.96 -2.68
N ARG A 679 24.09 -1.69 -2.94
CA ARG A 679 24.38 -2.21 -4.28
C ARG A 679 23.44 -3.35 -4.67
N SER A 680 22.99 -4.15 -3.70
CA SER A 680 22.01 -5.22 -3.88
C SER A 680 20.61 -4.71 -3.59
N HIS A 681 20.47 -3.80 -2.62
CA HIS A 681 19.22 -3.18 -2.18
C HIS A 681 19.00 -1.82 -2.86
N TYR A 682 19.07 -1.80 -4.19
CA TYR A 682 18.84 -0.60 -4.97
C TYR A 682 17.34 -0.36 -5.23
N LEU A 683 16.97 0.89 -5.48
CA LEU A 683 15.60 1.30 -5.79
C LEU A 683 15.49 1.85 -7.21
N VAL A 684 14.54 1.30 -7.97
CA VAL A 684 14.05 1.85 -9.24
C VAL A 684 12.57 2.14 -9.12
N HIS A 685 12.18 3.39 -9.32
CA HIS A 685 10.77 3.76 -9.44
C HIS A 685 10.26 3.36 -10.82
N LYS A 686 9.60 2.21 -10.89
CA LYS A 686 9.19 1.62 -12.17
C LYS A 686 7.92 2.27 -12.68
N HIS A 687 7.97 2.76 -13.92
CA HIS A 687 6.80 3.15 -14.69
C HIS A 687 6.11 1.90 -15.26
N LYS A 688 4.79 1.90 -15.38
CA LYS A 688 4.06 0.70 -15.85
C LYS A 688 4.52 0.19 -17.22
N ILE A 689 4.77 1.10 -18.16
CA ILE A 689 5.26 0.73 -19.49
C ILE A 689 6.78 0.49 -19.45
N GLY A 690 7.55 1.42 -18.86
CA GLY A 690 9.01 1.32 -18.80
C GLY A 690 9.49 0.13 -17.98
N GLY A 691 8.78 -0.23 -16.92
CA GLY A 691 9.11 -1.40 -16.08
C GLY A 691 8.93 -2.74 -16.79
N SER A 692 8.03 -2.81 -17.78
CA SER A 692 7.77 -4.00 -18.58
C SER A 692 8.49 -4.02 -19.93
N ASN A 693 8.96 -2.89 -20.44
CA ASN A 693 9.59 -2.76 -21.77
C ASN A 693 10.84 -1.87 -21.71
N LYS A 694 12.01 -2.52 -21.68
CA LYS A 694 13.33 -1.84 -21.61
C LYS A 694 13.60 -0.91 -22.80
N THR A 695 13.10 -1.22 -23.99
CA THR A 695 13.29 -0.38 -25.19
C THR A 695 12.51 0.92 -25.07
N LEU A 696 11.25 0.83 -24.64
CA LEU A 696 10.43 2.02 -24.41
C LEU A 696 10.98 2.84 -23.23
N ASP A 697 11.49 2.17 -22.18
CA ASP A 697 12.16 2.87 -21.09
C ASP A 697 13.39 3.64 -21.57
N TRP A 698 14.22 3.04 -22.38
CA TRP A 698 15.40 3.69 -22.96
C TRP A 698 15.04 4.91 -23.84
N ILE A 699 13.95 4.82 -24.62
CA ILE A 699 13.51 5.92 -25.50
C ILE A 699 12.94 7.09 -24.71
N PHE A 700 12.07 6.81 -23.71
CA PHE A 700 11.27 7.81 -23.01
C PHE A 700 11.78 8.15 -21.61
N SER A 701 12.74 7.40 -21.09
CA SER A 701 13.24 7.53 -19.71
C SER A 701 12.10 7.47 -18.68
N PHE A 702 11.22 6.48 -18.82
CA PHE A 702 10.06 6.32 -17.99
C PHE A 702 10.39 5.95 -16.54
N ASN A 703 11.37 5.06 -16.33
CA ASN A 703 11.82 4.68 -15.00
C ASN A 703 12.73 5.75 -14.38
N VAL A 704 12.75 5.85 -13.05
CA VAL A 704 13.61 6.77 -12.31
C VAL A 704 14.50 5.98 -11.37
N GLY A 705 15.79 6.16 -11.43
CA GLY A 705 16.83 5.40 -10.73
C GLY A 705 17.74 4.62 -11.70
N PRO A 706 18.54 3.64 -11.23
CA PRO A 706 18.58 3.12 -9.86
C PRO A 706 19.25 4.05 -8.85
N TYR A 707 18.81 4.00 -7.60
CA TYR A 707 19.44 4.64 -6.44
C TYR A 707 19.87 3.60 -5.43
N LEU A 708 21.04 3.77 -4.80
CA LEU A 708 21.44 2.96 -3.66
C LEU A 708 20.50 3.24 -2.50
N SER A 709 20.01 2.20 -1.85
CA SER A 709 19.05 2.34 -0.75
C SER A 709 19.49 1.54 0.47
N GLY A 710 18.96 1.92 1.63
CA GLY A 710 19.19 1.26 2.90
C GLY A 710 17.86 0.84 3.57
N GLY A 711 18.01 0.30 4.77
CA GLY A 711 16.89 -0.16 5.58
C GLY A 711 16.34 -1.52 5.16
N SER A 712 15.35 -1.95 5.92
CA SER A 712 14.48 -3.09 5.65
C SER A 712 13.06 -2.76 6.11
N ASP A 713 12.13 -3.71 6.08
CA ASP A 713 10.81 -3.51 6.67
C ASP A 713 10.81 -3.47 8.22
N LYS A 714 11.99 -3.63 8.85
CA LYS A 714 12.21 -3.64 10.30
C LYS A 714 12.84 -2.36 10.84
N SER A 715 13.38 -1.49 10.00
CA SER A 715 13.95 -0.19 10.39
C SER A 715 12.94 0.95 10.20
N PRO A 716 13.02 2.07 10.96
CA PRO A 716 12.15 3.24 10.79
C PRO A 716 12.16 3.79 9.37
N ASN A 717 13.34 4.00 8.78
CA ASN A 717 13.48 4.27 7.35
C ASN A 717 13.35 2.96 6.57
N ALA A 718 12.11 2.61 6.25
CA ALA A 718 11.80 1.31 5.72
C ALA A 718 12.27 1.13 4.27
N GLY A 719 12.92 0.00 4.02
CA GLY A 719 13.36 -0.47 2.71
C GLY A 719 12.97 -1.92 2.49
N ALA A 720 11.74 -2.17 2.04
CA ALA A 720 11.24 -3.53 1.87
C ALA A 720 11.64 -4.15 0.54
N TYR A 721 11.96 -5.45 0.55
CA TYR A 721 12.31 -6.24 -0.62
C TYR A 721 11.54 -7.57 -0.65
N SER A 722 11.56 -8.30 -1.77
CA SER A 722 10.96 -9.64 -1.91
C SER A 722 12.02 -10.73 -1.74
N PHE A 723 11.64 -11.88 -1.19
CA PHE A 723 12.52 -13.04 -1.10
C PHE A 723 12.69 -13.76 -2.45
N SER A 724 11.71 -13.63 -3.36
CA SER A 724 11.76 -14.17 -4.71
C SER A 724 12.61 -13.34 -5.68
N ASP A 725 12.77 -12.04 -5.44
CA ASP A 725 13.64 -11.13 -6.21
C ASP A 725 14.52 -10.34 -5.22
N PRO A 726 15.49 -11.00 -4.60
CA PRO A 726 16.35 -10.38 -3.61
C PRO A 726 17.42 -9.50 -4.28
N TYR A 727 17.70 -8.37 -3.79
CA TYR A 727 17.24 -7.62 -2.64
C TYR A 727 16.73 -6.26 -3.07
N ALA A 728 16.37 -6.11 -4.37
CA ALA A 728 15.89 -4.84 -4.90
C ALA A 728 14.72 -4.32 -4.06
N GLN A 729 14.79 -3.05 -3.69
CA GLN A 729 13.76 -2.41 -2.89
C GLN A 729 12.46 -2.28 -3.66
N THR A 730 11.35 -2.73 -3.09
CA THR A 730 10.02 -2.70 -3.70
C THR A 730 9.07 -1.69 -3.05
N ALA A 731 9.25 -1.43 -1.76
CA ALA A 731 8.42 -0.51 -1.00
C ALA A 731 9.23 0.21 0.09
N GLY A 732 8.70 1.34 0.55
CA GLY A 732 9.30 2.17 1.59
C GLY A 732 8.53 3.47 1.76
N ALA A 733 9.13 4.48 2.39
CA ALA A 733 8.50 5.77 2.63
C ALA A 733 8.03 6.41 1.30
N SER A 734 6.76 6.23 0.96
CA SER A 734 6.16 6.75 -0.28
C SER A 734 5.99 8.27 -0.28
N MET A 735 6.16 8.89 0.86
CA MET A 735 6.41 10.30 1.13
C MET A 735 7.00 10.43 2.54
N ARG A 736 7.58 11.57 2.89
CA ARG A 736 7.90 11.97 4.26
C ARG A 736 7.35 13.34 4.52
N ARG A 737 6.76 13.54 5.70
CA ARG A 737 6.16 14.81 6.09
C ARG A 737 6.39 15.09 7.57
N VAL A 738 6.77 16.33 7.89
CA VAL A 738 6.90 16.87 9.25
C VAL A 738 6.17 18.21 9.33
N VAL A 739 5.22 18.33 10.25
CA VAL A 739 4.45 19.54 10.52
C VAL A 739 4.88 20.12 11.86
N ASP A 740 5.26 21.40 11.87
CA ASP A 740 5.54 22.18 13.07
C ASP A 740 4.40 23.14 13.36
N PHE A 741 3.70 22.95 14.48
CA PHE A 741 2.62 23.83 14.90
C PHE A 741 3.09 25.21 15.38
N ASN A 742 4.40 25.43 15.46
CA ASN A 742 4.96 26.77 15.62
C ASN A 742 4.86 27.60 14.34
N ASN A 743 4.89 26.95 13.16
CA ASN A 743 4.72 27.60 11.86
C ASN A 743 4.01 26.67 10.86
N LEU A 744 2.68 26.64 10.88
CA LEU A 744 1.89 25.84 9.95
C LEU A 744 2.00 26.31 8.49
N ASN A 745 2.56 27.50 8.23
CA ASN A 745 2.75 28.01 6.88
C ASN A 745 3.92 27.33 6.15
N GLU A 746 4.78 26.63 6.89
CA GLU A 746 5.94 25.93 6.36
C GLU A 746 5.92 24.46 6.81
N THR A 747 5.53 23.56 5.94
CA THR A 747 5.57 22.14 6.21
C THR A 747 6.77 21.53 5.48
N HIS A 748 7.53 20.66 6.15
CA HIS A 748 8.62 19.91 5.54
C HIS A 748 8.10 18.63 4.91
N MET A 749 8.28 18.47 3.61
CA MET A 749 7.75 17.32 2.90
C MET A 749 8.63 16.90 1.71
N ILE A 750 8.51 15.65 1.29
CA ILE A 750 9.15 15.11 0.10
C ILE A 750 8.38 13.92 -0.43
N ILE A 751 8.24 13.81 -1.75
CA ILE A 751 7.77 12.60 -2.45
C ILE A 751 8.92 11.98 -3.26
N PRO A 752 8.86 10.68 -3.57
CA PRO A 752 10.04 9.96 -4.08
C PRO A 752 10.55 10.40 -5.45
N THR A 753 9.72 10.96 -6.32
CA THR A 753 10.15 11.34 -7.68
C THR A 753 9.71 12.75 -8.08
N GLY A 754 8.43 12.98 -8.37
CA GLY A 754 7.94 14.29 -8.77
C GLY A 754 6.42 14.37 -8.86
N GLN A 755 5.91 15.58 -9.00
CA GLN A 755 4.48 15.87 -8.99
C GLN A 755 3.79 15.41 -10.29
N SER A 756 4.45 15.51 -11.44
CA SER A 756 3.88 15.19 -12.74
C SER A 756 4.09 13.73 -13.16
N GLY A 757 3.08 13.13 -13.80
CA GLY A 757 3.18 11.84 -14.47
C GLY A 757 3.60 11.94 -15.94
N LEU A 758 3.74 13.14 -16.48
CA LEU A 758 4.19 13.35 -17.86
C LEU A 758 5.70 13.22 -17.93
N HIS A 759 6.22 12.23 -18.66
CA HIS A 759 7.65 11.88 -18.70
C HIS A 759 8.56 13.03 -19.16
N ASN A 760 8.04 13.95 -19.96
CA ASN A 760 8.76 15.12 -20.48
C ASN A 760 8.59 16.38 -19.60
N SER A 761 7.86 16.29 -18.47
CA SER A 761 7.70 17.40 -17.54
C SER A 761 8.97 17.62 -16.71
N PRO A 762 9.36 18.88 -16.42
CA PRO A 762 10.41 19.15 -15.45
C PRO A 762 10.08 18.61 -14.05
N HIS A 763 8.80 18.45 -13.73
CA HIS A 763 8.31 17.94 -12.45
C HIS A 763 8.05 16.42 -12.44
N TYR A 764 8.67 15.68 -13.38
CA TYR A 764 8.56 14.22 -13.43
C TYR A 764 9.41 13.52 -12.37
N LYS A 765 10.60 14.06 -12.08
CA LYS A 765 11.61 13.47 -11.16
C LYS A 765 12.45 14.49 -10.41
N ASP A 766 12.01 15.73 -10.33
CA ASP A 766 12.76 16.85 -9.74
C ASP A 766 12.94 16.76 -8.21
N GLN A 767 12.20 15.87 -7.53
CA GLN A 767 12.36 15.60 -6.10
C GLN A 767 13.21 14.33 -5.81
N ALA A 768 13.56 13.53 -6.83
CA ALA A 768 14.17 12.22 -6.61
C ALA A 768 15.51 12.31 -5.88
N GLU A 769 16.41 13.19 -6.32
CA GLU A 769 17.71 13.39 -5.66
C GLU A 769 17.55 13.89 -4.22
N LEU A 770 16.62 14.79 -3.97
CA LEU A 770 16.33 15.27 -2.61
C LEU A 770 15.87 14.12 -1.72
N TYR A 771 14.93 13.33 -2.22
CA TYR A 771 14.35 12.20 -1.48
C TYR A 771 15.41 11.16 -1.10
N HIS A 772 16.25 10.74 -2.06
CA HIS A 772 17.28 9.72 -1.85
C HIS A 772 18.43 10.19 -0.96
N ASN A 773 18.71 11.49 -0.95
CA ASN A 773 19.68 12.12 -0.06
C ASN A 773 19.13 12.48 1.33
N GLY A 774 17.87 12.09 1.64
CA GLY A 774 17.23 12.37 2.92
C GLY A 774 16.84 13.84 3.11
N ASN A 775 16.80 14.63 2.04
CA ASN A 775 16.41 16.03 2.09
C ASN A 775 14.91 16.22 1.93
N TYR A 776 14.42 17.29 2.51
CA TYR A 776 13.01 17.72 2.43
C TYR A 776 12.92 19.06 1.72
N ARG A 777 11.77 19.34 1.14
CA ARG A 777 11.41 20.66 0.66
C ARG A 777 10.38 21.29 1.59
N THR A 778 10.22 22.60 1.51
CA THR A 778 9.18 23.35 2.19
C THR A 778 7.94 23.39 1.30
N THR A 779 6.78 23.11 1.91
CA THR A 779 5.45 23.30 1.35
C THR A 779 4.80 24.49 2.04
N TRP A 780 4.27 25.40 1.25
CA TRP A 780 3.69 26.67 1.71
C TRP A 780 2.19 26.59 1.90
N PHE A 781 1.66 27.26 2.92
CA PHE A 781 0.22 27.28 3.24
C PHE A 781 -0.36 28.69 3.31
N ASP A 782 0.45 29.71 3.58
CA ASP A 782 0.00 31.12 3.64
C ASP A 782 -0.32 31.66 2.25
N GLU A 783 -1.60 32.06 2.03
CA GLU A 783 -2.07 32.59 0.75
C GLU A 783 -1.37 33.91 0.36
N SER A 784 -1.14 34.79 1.34
CA SER A 784 -0.53 36.10 1.08
C SER A 784 0.89 35.93 0.56
N TYR A 785 1.68 35.08 1.23
CA TYR A 785 3.03 34.71 0.78
C TYR A 785 3.02 34.09 -0.64
N ILE A 786 2.09 33.16 -0.89
CA ILE A 786 1.99 32.48 -2.19
C ILE A 786 1.64 33.47 -3.31
N ARG A 787 0.76 34.42 -3.06
CA ARG A 787 0.34 35.43 -4.05
C ARG A 787 1.41 36.46 -4.35
N GLU A 788 2.23 36.83 -3.38
CA GLU A 788 3.20 37.92 -3.47
C GLU A 788 4.60 37.45 -3.90
N SER A 789 4.92 36.18 -3.72
CA SER A 789 6.24 35.64 -4.00
C SER A 789 6.42 35.26 -5.48
N ASP A 790 7.53 35.73 -6.07
CA ASP A 790 7.94 35.39 -7.43
C ASP A 790 8.29 33.91 -7.67
N GLN A 791 8.35 33.11 -6.58
CA GLN A 791 8.60 31.67 -6.67
C GLN A 791 7.45 30.90 -7.30
N PHE A 792 6.24 31.48 -7.33
CA PHE A 792 5.04 30.83 -7.85
C PHE A 792 4.69 31.32 -9.26
N LYS A 793 4.28 30.38 -10.10
CA LYS A 793 3.77 30.67 -11.45
C LYS A 793 2.26 30.79 -11.39
N ARG A 794 1.70 31.93 -11.77
CA ARG A 794 0.25 32.18 -11.72
C ARG A 794 -0.45 31.85 -13.03
N LEU A 795 -1.47 30.99 -12.96
CA LEU A 795 -2.43 30.69 -14.03
C LEU A 795 -3.84 31.03 -13.54
N ILE A 796 -4.65 31.64 -14.38
CA ILE A 796 -6.05 31.95 -14.07
C ILE A 796 -6.95 31.08 -14.94
N LEU A 797 -7.86 30.34 -14.31
CA LEU A 797 -8.94 29.66 -15.02
C LEU A 797 -10.14 30.64 -15.07
N LEU A 798 -10.66 30.87 -16.26
CA LEU A 798 -11.75 31.84 -16.50
C LEU A 798 -13.00 31.09 -16.98
N PRO A 799 -14.19 31.42 -16.48
CA PRO A 799 -15.43 30.90 -17.03
C PRO A 799 -15.60 31.39 -18.49
N VAL A 800 -16.06 30.50 -19.36
CA VAL A 800 -16.53 30.91 -20.68
C VAL A 800 -17.82 31.71 -20.52
N LYS A 801 -17.88 32.87 -21.12
CA LYS A 801 -19.07 33.75 -21.10
C LYS A 801 -20.21 33.17 -21.90
#